data_02659f62bc4cb90c1cd0eb572f05d75e
#
_entry.id   02659f62bc4cb90c1cd0eb572f05d75e
#
_cell.length_a   1.000
_cell.length_b   1.000
_cell.length_c   1.000
_cell.angle_alpha   90.00
_cell.angle_beta   90.00
_cell.angle_gamma   90.00
#
_symmetry.space_group_name_H-M   'P 1'
#
loop_
_entity.id
_entity.type
_entity.pdbx_description
1 polymer ?
#
loop_
_entity_poly.entity_id
_entity_poly.type
_entity_poly.pdbx_seq_one_letter_code
_entity_poly.pdbx_strand_id
1 'polypeptide(L)'
;MKHILIILSLAFCSLAQAQSGNILGKVTDQSNNPLANVNIAVSNTSLGTNTNYSGNYEIPDLAPGAYTLTFSMVGFGTQNKTVRVYADQTTNVQTITLVERQEQLNEVVVEGSQVNKFSRKASVYVSKMPLKDIENPQVYNSISTELLQDQLVTNFDDALKNAPGIDKLWESTGRGNDGAGYFSLRGFAVQPTMINGLPSLTNGSPDPANIESIEVIKGPSGTLYGSSLISYGGLININTKKPYYGFGGNISYTSGSYGLNRVSADVNTTLGSQNNIALRVNTAYHTQNSYQDAGFRKSFFFAPSLAFQASDRLSFNINTEFYNGRSTNQTMLFLDRGSPLRVTNLDELGYDFKRSYTSNDLYIDTPTYSLQGQMNYILNDSWTSQTVISRSNSKSDGYYSYLYEVTSTAEAVSGTPLEDGIILARYTSKQNSETLGTDIQQNFIGDFNIGTMRNRLVVGLDYLKTRTINNSTGYGNQGFAYVGRNTDEFQTAAPALHNYFGTPMGTGLYDSGVLTQVGADAGIATLANPGAQFSEAEQEVFSAYASNVINLLPELSAMASLRVDRFSNDGYNQTAFSPKFGLVYQPILNKVSLFANYMNGFSNVAPVTELSNGNQAVRALNPEQADQFEVGTKLNLFHDKLSATLSYYDITVTDVAQRIDTDANNYFYTQDGEHTSKGFEASIIASPIEGLNIVAGYSYNDSELVEGDASFIGFRPESAGPMNLANLWASYRFTQGTLENFGLGFGGNYASENKIFNRSNGTFAIDEYTIFNASAFYDARDFRITLKLDNIANKDYYKGWSTISPQNLRSLSANFTYKF
;
A
#
# COMPACT_ATOMS: atom_id res chain seq x y z
N MET A 1 -24.37 42.44 -59.38
CA MET A 1 -23.53 41.29 -59.79
C MET A 1 -22.62 40.78 -58.65
N LYS A 2 -22.10 41.59 -57.72
CA LYS A 2 -21.25 41.07 -56.61
C LYS A 2 -21.97 40.20 -55.59
N HIS A 3 -23.24 40.45 -55.33
CA HIS A 3 -24.02 39.65 -54.36
C HIS A 3 -24.53 38.32 -54.92
N ILE A 4 -24.64 38.18 -56.24
CA ILE A 4 -25.04 36.90 -56.88
C ILE A 4 -23.84 35.94 -56.93
N LEU A 5 -22.60 36.44 -57.09
CA LEU A 5 -21.40 35.57 -57.01
C LEU A 5 -21.10 35.05 -55.61
N ILE A 6 -21.47 35.81 -54.55
CA ILE A 6 -21.30 35.35 -53.18
C ILE A 6 -22.35 34.28 -52.84
N ILE A 7 -23.58 34.39 -53.32
CA ILE A 7 -24.63 33.38 -53.12
C ILE A 7 -24.32 32.11 -53.94
N LEU A 8 -23.76 32.21 -55.14
CA LEU A 8 -23.33 31.06 -55.90
C LEU A 8 -22.11 30.36 -55.29
N SER A 9 -21.18 31.08 -54.67
CA SER A 9 -20.02 30.48 -54.00
C SER A 9 -20.41 29.79 -52.67
N LEU A 10 -21.40 30.34 -51.94
CA LEU A 10 -22.00 29.69 -50.75
C LEU A 10 -22.84 28.47 -51.08
N ALA A 11 -23.54 28.47 -52.24
CA ALA A 11 -24.30 27.29 -52.72
C ALA A 11 -23.39 26.15 -53.25
N PHE A 12 -22.16 26.45 -53.69
CA PHE A 12 -21.19 25.43 -54.12
C PHE A 12 -20.45 24.78 -52.94
N CYS A 13 -20.33 25.48 -51.77
CA CYS A 13 -19.74 24.90 -50.56
C CYS A 13 -20.70 23.93 -49.80
N SER A 14 -22.00 23.92 -50.10
CA SER A 14 -23.00 23.05 -49.50
C SER A 14 -23.21 21.69 -50.17
N LEU A 15 -22.45 21.37 -51.22
CA LEU A 15 -22.53 20.10 -51.97
C LEU A 15 -21.34 19.15 -51.77
N ALA A 16 -20.37 19.51 -50.94
CA ALA A 16 -19.33 18.59 -50.55
C ALA A 16 -19.83 17.69 -49.37
N GLN A 17 -20.77 16.80 -49.62
CA GLN A 17 -20.95 15.63 -48.75
C GLN A 17 -19.66 14.79 -48.87
N ALA A 18 -18.90 14.76 -47.78
CA ALA A 18 -17.79 13.83 -47.73
C ALA A 18 -18.38 12.41 -47.78
N GLN A 19 -18.23 11.75 -48.93
CA GLN A 19 -18.59 10.35 -49.07
C GLN A 19 -17.72 9.55 -48.09
N SER A 20 -18.33 8.88 -47.13
CA SER A 20 -17.66 8.02 -46.14
C SER A 20 -18.06 6.57 -46.34
N GLY A 21 -17.26 5.65 -45.85
CA GLY A 21 -17.58 4.22 -45.80
C GLY A 21 -17.27 3.66 -44.43
N ASN A 22 -17.82 2.49 -44.11
CA ASN A 22 -17.65 1.85 -42.82
C ASN A 22 -16.78 0.59 -42.97
N ILE A 23 -16.11 0.22 -41.89
CA ILE A 23 -15.39 -1.06 -41.76
C ILE A 23 -16.09 -1.88 -40.67
N LEU A 24 -16.45 -3.15 -40.99
CA LEU A 24 -16.93 -4.14 -40.03
C LEU A 24 -16.01 -5.36 -40.02
N GLY A 25 -15.89 -5.99 -38.86
CA GLY A 25 -15.14 -7.23 -38.76
C GLY A 25 -15.28 -7.92 -37.41
N LYS A 26 -14.57 -9.04 -37.24
CA LYS A 26 -14.56 -9.84 -36.03
C LYS A 26 -13.14 -10.23 -35.66
N VAL A 27 -12.86 -10.31 -34.35
CA VAL A 27 -11.59 -10.79 -33.81
C VAL A 27 -11.83 -12.00 -32.90
N THR A 28 -11.00 -13.06 -33.04
CA THR A 28 -11.05 -14.29 -32.25
C THR A 28 -9.64 -14.67 -31.76
N ASP A 29 -9.57 -15.61 -30.80
CA ASP A 29 -8.35 -16.34 -30.45
C ASP A 29 -8.12 -17.53 -31.41
N GLN A 30 -7.03 -18.28 -31.20
CA GLN A 30 -6.70 -19.50 -31.98
C GLN A 30 -7.72 -20.63 -31.80
N SER A 31 -8.52 -20.61 -30.74
CA SER A 31 -9.60 -21.57 -30.46
C SER A 31 -10.96 -21.10 -31.02
N ASN A 32 -10.97 -20.02 -31.85
CA ASN A 32 -12.17 -19.37 -32.38
C ASN A 32 -13.11 -18.74 -31.35
N ASN A 33 -12.67 -18.54 -30.08
CA ASN A 33 -13.47 -17.77 -29.14
C ASN A 33 -13.41 -16.28 -29.48
N PRO A 34 -14.51 -15.53 -29.38
CA PRO A 34 -14.51 -14.10 -29.65
C PRO A 34 -13.69 -13.35 -28.60
N LEU A 35 -12.84 -12.44 -29.07
CA LEU A 35 -12.06 -11.56 -28.22
C LEU A 35 -12.75 -10.20 -28.09
N ALA A 36 -13.25 -9.90 -26.90
CA ALA A 36 -13.80 -8.59 -26.58
C ALA A 36 -12.68 -7.59 -26.27
N ASN A 37 -12.92 -6.31 -26.60
CA ASN A 37 -12.04 -5.19 -26.26
C ASN A 37 -10.64 -5.26 -26.89
N VAL A 38 -10.51 -5.92 -28.03
CA VAL A 38 -9.34 -5.73 -28.88
C VAL A 38 -9.34 -4.28 -29.36
N ASN A 39 -8.28 -3.55 -29.12
CA ASN A 39 -8.12 -2.20 -29.65
C ASN A 39 -7.77 -2.26 -31.15
N ILE A 40 -8.53 -1.55 -31.96
CA ILE A 40 -8.33 -1.44 -33.41
C ILE A 40 -8.06 0.02 -33.71
N ALA A 41 -6.79 0.33 -34.00
CA ALA A 41 -6.35 1.67 -34.42
C ALA A 41 -6.20 1.74 -35.92
N VAL A 42 -6.63 2.87 -36.50
CA VAL A 42 -6.39 3.19 -37.92
C VAL A 42 -5.05 3.93 -38.00
N SER A 43 -4.02 3.27 -38.54
CA SER A 43 -2.66 3.83 -38.61
C SER A 43 -2.62 5.21 -39.26
N ASN A 44 -1.84 6.12 -38.68
CA ASN A 44 -1.68 7.53 -39.10
C ASN A 44 -2.95 8.39 -39.00
N THR A 45 -3.91 7.99 -38.15
CA THR A 45 -5.11 8.78 -37.83
C THR A 45 -5.35 8.72 -36.32
N SER A 46 -6.25 9.58 -35.82
CA SER A 46 -6.77 9.48 -34.45
C SER A 46 -8.01 8.59 -34.32
N LEU A 47 -8.35 7.84 -35.37
CA LEU A 47 -9.55 7.00 -35.41
C LEU A 47 -9.24 5.57 -34.95
N GLY A 48 -10.19 4.98 -34.24
CA GLY A 48 -10.11 3.61 -33.78
C GLY A 48 -11.41 3.18 -33.12
N THR A 49 -11.48 1.90 -32.74
CA THR A 49 -12.62 1.29 -32.06
C THR A 49 -12.16 0.09 -31.24
N ASN A 50 -13.03 -0.47 -30.41
CA ASN A 50 -12.78 -1.72 -29.71
C ASN A 50 -13.79 -2.79 -30.11
N THR A 51 -13.41 -4.07 -30.03
CA THR A 51 -14.37 -5.17 -30.22
C THR A 51 -15.36 -5.25 -29.05
N ASN A 52 -16.61 -5.60 -29.36
CA ASN A 52 -17.63 -5.90 -28.36
C ASN A 52 -17.49 -7.34 -27.80
N TYR A 53 -18.38 -7.75 -26.88
CA TYR A 53 -18.34 -9.08 -26.24
C TYR A 53 -18.45 -10.28 -27.21
N SER A 54 -18.97 -10.05 -28.42
CA SER A 54 -19.03 -11.07 -29.48
C SER A 54 -17.81 -11.03 -30.41
N GLY A 55 -16.81 -10.19 -30.08
CA GLY A 55 -15.60 -9.98 -30.87
C GLY A 55 -15.81 -9.12 -32.11
N ASN A 56 -16.99 -8.52 -32.31
CA ASN A 56 -17.28 -7.69 -33.48
C ASN A 56 -16.87 -6.23 -33.24
N TYR A 57 -16.44 -5.56 -34.33
CA TYR A 57 -16.09 -4.14 -34.31
C TYR A 57 -16.63 -3.41 -35.52
N GLU A 58 -16.83 -2.10 -35.38
CA GLU A 58 -17.20 -1.18 -36.42
C GLU A 58 -16.37 0.10 -36.35
N ILE A 59 -15.89 0.58 -37.50
CA ILE A 59 -15.25 1.89 -37.63
C ILE A 59 -16.06 2.66 -38.69
N PRO A 60 -16.91 3.59 -38.25
CA PRO A 60 -17.77 4.37 -39.15
C PRO A 60 -16.99 5.56 -39.76
N ASP A 61 -17.59 6.15 -40.78
CA ASP A 61 -17.28 7.48 -41.35
C ASP A 61 -15.83 7.67 -41.83
N LEU A 62 -15.24 6.63 -42.40
CA LEU A 62 -13.91 6.73 -43.03
C LEU A 62 -14.01 7.23 -44.46
N ALA A 63 -13.16 8.19 -44.83
CA ALA A 63 -13.01 8.62 -46.21
C ALA A 63 -12.57 7.45 -47.12
N PRO A 64 -12.95 7.39 -48.39
CA PRO A 64 -12.49 6.37 -49.32
C PRO A 64 -10.98 6.36 -49.42
N GLY A 65 -10.34 5.20 -49.23
CA GLY A 65 -8.88 5.09 -49.20
C GLY A 65 -8.39 3.72 -48.72
N ALA A 66 -7.07 3.55 -48.73
CA ALA A 66 -6.43 2.37 -48.16
C ALA A 66 -5.96 2.70 -46.74
N TYR A 67 -6.34 1.87 -45.78
CA TYR A 67 -6.02 2.02 -44.37
C TYR A 67 -5.34 0.76 -43.84
N THR A 68 -4.39 0.93 -42.93
CA THR A 68 -3.83 -0.18 -42.16
C THR A 68 -4.48 -0.16 -40.81
N LEU A 69 -5.20 -1.24 -40.46
CA LEU A 69 -5.78 -1.47 -39.15
C LEU A 69 -4.75 -2.21 -38.29
N THR A 70 -4.46 -1.70 -37.12
CA THR A 70 -3.61 -2.35 -36.11
C THR A 70 -4.49 -2.92 -35.00
N PHE A 71 -4.49 -4.25 -34.89
CA PHE A 71 -5.23 -4.98 -33.86
C PHE A 71 -4.28 -5.30 -32.70
N SER A 72 -4.56 -4.80 -31.51
CA SER A 72 -3.75 -5.02 -30.32
C SER A 72 -4.62 -5.39 -29.12
N MET A 73 -4.18 -6.38 -28.40
CA MET A 73 -4.80 -6.83 -27.14
C MET A 73 -3.70 -7.39 -26.24
N VAL A 74 -3.85 -7.12 -24.94
CA VAL A 74 -2.93 -7.62 -23.93
C VAL A 74 -2.92 -9.15 -23.94
N GLY A 75 -1.74 -9.77 -23.89
CA GLY A 75 -1.55 -11.22 -23.97
C GLY A 75 -1.60 -11.79 -25.40
N PHE A 76 -1.77 -10.95 -26.42
CA PHE A 76 -1.83 -11.37 -27.81
C PHE A 76 -0.81 -10.62 -28.68
N GLY A 77 -0.31 -11.29 -29.70
CA GLY A 77 0.54 -10.67 -30.69
C GLY A 77 -0.22 -9.63 -31.53
N THR A 78 0.31 -8.41 -31.63
CA THR A 78 -0.27 -7.35 -32.48
C THR A 78 -0.28 -7.80 -33.94
N GLN A 79 -1.42 -7.59 -34.63
CA GLN A 79 -1.57 -7.86 -36.06
C GLN A 79 -1.95 -6.58 -36.82
N ASN A 80 -1.42 -6.46 -38.02
CA ASN A 80 -1.76 -5.38 -38.95
C ASN A 80 -2.48 -5.94 -40.18
N LYS A 81 -3.54 -5.26 -40.61
CA LYS A 81 -4.31 -5.64 -41.78
C LYS A 81 -4.60 -4.39 -42.65
N THR A 82 -4.15 -4.41 -43.87
CA THR A 82 -4.51 -3.37 -44.83
C THR A 82 -5.88 -3.66 -45.42
N VAL A 83 -6.76 -2.66 -45.40
CA VAL A 83 -8.14 -2.70 -45.94
C VAL A 83 -8.37 -1.49 -46.81
N ARG A 84 -9.27 -1.58 -47.79
CA ARG A 84 -9.67 -0.48 -48.68
C ARG A 84 -11.12 -0.13 -48.42
N VAL A 85 -11.37 1.13 -48.07
CA VAL A 85 -12.70 1.70 -47.86
C VAL A 85 -13.17 2.32 -49.19
N TYR A 86 -14.42 2.06 -49.56
CA TYR A 86 -15.11 2.62 -50.71
C TYR A 86 -16.25 3.54 -50.24
N ALA A 87 -16.51 4.58 -50.99
CA ALA A 87 -17.60 5.51 -50.70
C ALA A 87 -18.96 4.78 -50.59
N ASP A 88 -19.76 5.15 -49.59
CA ASP A 88 -21.11 4.65 -49.34
C ASP A 88 -21.21 3.11 -49.26
N GLN A 89 -20.10 2.44 -48.84
CA GLN A 89 -20.05 0.98 -48.70
C GLN A 89 -19.46 0.57 -47.33
N THR A 90 -19.98 -0.58 -46.90
CA THR A 90 -19.39 -1.25 -45.73
C THR A 90 -18.36 -2.29 -46.19
N THR A 91 -17.11 -2.11 -45.76
CA THR A 91 -16.02 -3.07 -46.02
C THR A 91 -15.99 -4.11 -44.91
N ASN A 92 -16.35 -5.36 -45.24
CA ASN A 92 -16.26 -6.48 -44.30
C ASN A 92 -14.82 -7.05 -44.30
N VAL A 93 -14.17 -7.01 -43.13
CA VAL A 93 -12.84 -7.59 -42.92
C VAL A 93 -12.99 -9.04 -42.48
N GLN A 94 -12.19 -9.93 -43.10
CA GLN A 94 -12.12 -11.31 -42.61
C GLN A 94 -11.78 -11.36 -41.14
N THR A 95 -12.30 -12.38 -40.44
CA THR A 95 -11.98 -12.61 -39.02
C THR A 95 -10.46 -12.57 -38.79
N ILE A 96 -10.05 -11.72 -37.88
CA ILE A 96 -8.65 -11.63 -37.43
C ILE A 96 -8.47 -12.56 -36.25
N THR A 97 -7.54 -13.50 -36.37
CA THR A 97 -7.21 -14.41 -35.25
C THR A 97 -5.95 -13.91 -34.57
N LEU A 98 -6.06 -13.43 -33.35
CA LEU A 98 -4.90 -13.07 -32.54
C LEU A 98 -4.32 -14.32 -31.90
N VAL A 99 -2.99 -14.41 -31.91
CA VAL A 99 -2.22 -15.51 -31.32
C VAL A 99 -1.81 -15.08 -29.92
N GLU A 100 -2.10 -15.92 -28.92
CA GLU A 100 -1.55 -15.68 -27.57
C GLU A 100 -0.01 -15.64 -27.66
N ARG A 101 0.57 -14.53 -27.29
CA ARG A 101 2.02 -14.46 -27.04
C ARG A 101 2.23 -14.92 -25.61
N GLN A 102 3.06 -15.95 -25.41
CA GLN A 102 3.66 -16.18 -24.10
C GLN A 102 4.44 -14.91 -23.74
N GLU A 103 3.96 -14.19 -22.74
CA GLU A 103 4.54 -12.91 -22.33
C GLU A 103 5.99 -13.13 -21.90
N GLN A 104 6.94 -12.78 -22.75
CA GLN A 104 8.22 -12.32 -22.25
C GLN A 104 7.93 -11.04 -21.45
N LEU A 105 8.62 -10.90 -20.31
CA LEU A 105 8.50 -9.80 -19.31
C LEU A 105 8.61 -8.37 -19.89
N ASN A 106 7.88 -8.08 -20.94
CA ASN A 106 7.56 -6.71 -21.29
C ASN A 106 6.32 -6.37 -20.49
N GLU A 107 6.53 -5.55 -19.50
CA GLU A 107 5.59 -4.97 -18.61
C GLU A 107 4.33 -4.51 -19.35
N VAL A 108 3.26 -5.26 -19.15
CA VAL A 108 1.98 -4.96 -19.79
C VAL A 108 1.32 -3.83 -19.04
N VAL A 109 1.27 -2.67 -19.63
CA VAL A 109 0.33 -1.62 -19.25
C VAL A 109 -1.06 -2.14 -19.61
N VAL A 110 -1.81 -2.55 -18.60
CA VAL A 110 -3.18 -3.04 -18.75
C VAL A 110 -4.10 -1.83 -18.83
N GLU A 111 -4.21 -1.22 -19.99
CA GLU A 111 -5.35 -0.35 -20.32
C GLU A 111 -6.33 -1.12 -21.20
N GLY A 112 -7.57 -1.28 -20.72
CA GLY A 112 -8.69 -1.76 -21.52
C GLY A 112 -9.46 -2.89 -20.85
N SER A 113 -10.69 -2.57 -20.51
CA SER A 113 -11.86 -3.42 -20.23
C SER A 113 -11.57 -4.88 -19.87
N GLN A 114 -11.02 -5.08 -18.69
CA GLN A 114 -11.10 -6.39 -18.06
C GLN A 114 -12.58 -6.68 -17.78
N VAL A 115 -13.03 -7.92 -18.03
CA VAL A 115 -14.36 -8.37 -17.65
C VAL A 115 -14.64 -8.09 -16.18
N ASN A 116 -13.57 -8.11 -15.35
CA ASN A 116 -13.57 -7.75 -13.95
C ASN A 116 -12.51 -6.68 -13.69
N LYS A 117 -12.91 -5.40 -13.67
CA LYS A 117 -12.01 -4.24 -13.58
C LYS A 117 -11.19 -4.17 -12.29
N PHE A 118 -11.60 -4.83 -11.21
CA PHE A 118 -10.90 -4.85 -9.93
C PHE A 118 -9.91 -6.01 -9.80
N SER A 119 -10.00 -7.03 -10.66
CA SER A 119 -9.13 -8.21 -10.62
C SER A 119 -7.82 -7.97 -11.36
N ARG A 120 -6.74 -8.53 -10.83
CA ARG A 120 -5.43 -8.63 -11.50
C ARG A 120 -5.05 -10.11 -11.59
N LYS A 121 -4.69 -10.57 -12.80
CA LYS A 121 -4.43 -11.99 -13.07
C LYS A 121 -3.01 -12.43 -12.76
N ALA A 122 -2.08 -11.50 -12.70
CA ALA A 122 -0.67 -11.75 -12.47
C ALA A 122 -0.01 -10.53 -11.82
N SER A 123 1.09 -10.76 -11.12
CA SER A 123 2.01 -9.73 -10.68
C SER A 123 3.44 -10.15 -11.00
N VAL A 124 4.19 -9.26 -11.64
CA VAL A 124 5.61 -9.46 -11.90
C VAL A 124 6.45 -9.25 -10.64
N TYR A 125 5.90 -8.55 -9.64
CA TYR A 125 6.63 -8.26 -8.40
C TYR A 125 6.55 -9.41 -7.41
N VAL A 126 5.41 -10.08 -7.25
CA VAL A 126 5.22 -11.13 -6.23
C VAL A 126 6.20 -12.30 -6.41
N SER A 127 6.50 -12.68 -7.63
CA SER A 127 7.37 -13.84 -7.95
C SER A 127 8.66 -13.47 -8.66
N LYS A 128 8.85 -12.21 -9.07
CA LYS A 128 9.94 -11.74 -9.95
C LYS A 128 10.09 -12.54 -11.26
N MET A 129 9.01 -13.23 -11.66
CA MET A 129 8.91 -14.03 -12.90
C MET A 129 7.48 -14.01 -13.43
N PRO A 130 7.23 -14.34 -14.72
CA PRO A 130 5.90 -14.36 -15.31
C PRO A 130 5.07 -15.52 -14.77
N LEU A 131 4.34 -15.30 -13.69
CA LEU A 131 3.50 -16.29 -13.02
C LEU A 131 2.10 -15.73 -12.80
N LYS A 132 1.08 -16.44 -13.32
CA LYS A 132 -0.32 -16.10 -13.08
C LYS A 132 -0.66 -16.34 -11.61
N ASP A 133 -1.60 -15.56 -11.05
CA ASP A 133 -2.02 -15.74 -9.67
C ASP A 133 -2.48 -17.17 -9.37
N ILE A 134 -3.27 -17.78 -10.28
CA ILE A 134 -3.77 -19.15 -10.15
C ILE A 134 -2.67 -20.23 -10.19
N GLU A 135 -1.47 -19.90 -10.69
CA GLU A 135 -0.28 -20.77 -10.73
C GLU A 135 0.69 -20.51 -9.57
N ASN A 136 0.43 -19.45 -8.78
CA ASN A 136 1.30 -19.04 -7.69
C ASN A 136 0.87 -19.69 -6.37
N PRO A 137 1.73 -20.45 -5.70
CA PRO A 137 1.38 -21.05 -4.40
C PRO A 137 1.29 -20.02 -3.26
N GLN A 138 1.77 -18.79 -3.47
CA GLN A 138 1.69 -17.71 -2.46
C GLN A 138 0.39 -16.92 -2.60
N VAL A 139 -0.22 -16.57 -1.46
CA VAL A 139 -1.38 -15.67 -1.40
C VAL A 139 -0.93 -14.22 -1.42
N TYR A 140 -1.59 -13.43 -2.25
CA TYR A 140 -1.51 -11.97 -2.22
C TYR A 140 -2.84 -11.35 -2.65
N ASN A 141 -3.10 -10.12 -2.22
CA ASN A 141 -4.26 -9.34 -2.66
C ASN A 141 -3.79 -8.12 -3.42
N SER A 142 -4.42 -7.83 -4.55
CA SER A 142 -4.15 -6.64 -5.35
C SER A 142 -5.33 -5.67 -5.25
N ILE A 143 -5.06 -4.45 -4.82
CA ILE A 143 -6.03 -3.35 -4.75
C ILE A 143 -5.76 -2.46 -5.96
N SER A 144 -6.67 -2.45 -6.92
CA SER A 144 -6.48 -1.75 -8.18
C SER A 144 -6.80 -0.26 -8.11
N THR A 145 -6.22 0.53 -9.01
CA THR A 145 -6.50 1.98 -9.13
C THR A 145 -7.96 2.24 -9.43
N GLU A 146 -8.65 1.36 -10.17
CA GLU A 146 -10.09 1.48 -10.47
C GLU A 146 -10.95 1.37 -9.20
N LEU A 147 -10.57 0.50 -8.27
CA LEU A 147 -11.24 0.40 -6.97
C LEU A 147 -10.99 1.66 -6.12
N LEU A 148 -9.76 2.18 -6.13
CA LEU A 148 -9.41 3.42 -5.43
C LEU A 148 -10.18 4.63 -5.99
N GLN A 149 -10.39 4.68 -7.32
CA GLN A 149 -11.17 5.72 -7.98
C GLN A 149 -12.68 5.60 -7.67
N ASP A 150 -13.24 4.38 -7.68
CA ASP A 150 -14.65 4.15 -7.34
C ASP A 150 -14.96 4.55 -5.90
N GLN A 151 -14.00 4.36 -5.00
CA GLN A 151 -14.07 4.76 -3.59
C GLN A 151 -13.59 6.19 -3.33
N LEU A 152 -13.15 6.93 -4.35
CA LEU A 152 -12.56 8.27 -4.22
C LEU A 152 -11.52 8.34 -3.07
N VAL A 153 -10.53 7.44 -3.11
CA VAL A 153 -9.49 7.36 -2.09
C VAL A 153 -8.49 8.51 -2.28
N THR A 154 -8.31 9.32 -1.25
CA THR A 154 -7.38 10.46 -1.23
C THR A 154 -6.25 10.29 -0.23
N ASN A 155 -6.29 9.23 0.59
CA ASN A 155 -5.29 8.85 1.57
C ASN A 155 -4.91 7.38 1.39
N PHE A 156 -3.61 7.07 1.41
CA PHE A 156 -3.09 5.70 1.26
C PHE A 156 -3.62 4.73 2.32
N ASP A 157 -3.68 5.18 3.58
CA ASP A 157 -4.09 4.32 4.70
C ASP A 157 -5.53 3.80 4.51
N ASP A 158 -6.39 4.57 3.83
CA ASP A 158 -7.75 4.18 3.50
C ASP A 158 -7.84 3.17 2.33
N ALA A 159 -6.82 3.07 1.50
CA ALA A 159 -6.78 2.09 0.42
C ALA A 159 -6.69 0.66 0.93
N LEU A 160 -5.90 0.44 1.99
CA LEU A 160 -5.56 -0.89 2.51
C LEU A 160 -6.74 -1.64 3.11
N LYS A 161 -7.79 -0.94 3.56
CA LYS A 161 -9.03 -1.57 4.07
C LYS A 161 -9.75 -2.48 3.07
N ASN A 162 -9.35 -2.46 1.80
CA ASN A 162 -9.90 -3.31 0.74
C ASN A 162 -9.26 -4.71 0.65
N ALA A 163 -8.16 -4.97 1.36
CA ALA A 163 -7.56 -6.29 1.44
C ALA A 163 -8.01 -7.02 2.71
N PRO A 164 -8.34 -8.33 2.65
CA PRO A 164 -8.66 -9.10 3.85
C PRO A 164 -7.47 -9.17 4.82
N GLY A 165 -7.76 -9.16 6.12
CA GLY A 165 -6.77 -9.41 7.16
C GLY A 165 -5.77 -8.29 7.40
N ILE A 166 -6.04 -7.09 6.88
CA ILE A 166 -5.23 -5.90 7.18
C ILE A 166 -6.06 -4.87 7.93
N ASP A 167 -5.54 -4.37 9.05
CA ASP A 167 -6.14 -3.25 9.79
C ASP A 167 -5.08 -2.25 10.21
N LYS A 168 -5.46 -0.97 10.28
CA LYS A 168 -4.56 0.11 10.69
C LYS A 168 -4.34 0.07 12.22
N LEU A 169 -3.08 0.04 12.65
CA LEU A 169 -2.68 0.08 14.05
C LEU A 169 -2.32 1.51 14.48
N TRP A 170 -1.47 2.18 13.72
CA TRP A 170 -1.04 3.56 13.95
C TRP A 170 -1.17 4.40 12.70
N GLU A 171 -1.54 5.67 12.89
CA GLU A 171 -1.43 6.68 11.84
C GLU A 171 0.03 6.96 11.48
N SER A 172 0.26 7.48 10.27
CA SER A 172 1.56 8.07 9.93
C SER A 172 1.84 9.26 10.82
N THR A 173 2.93 9.20 11.58
CA THR A 173 3.30 10.24 12.56
C THR A 173 4.31 11.24 12.02
N GLY A 174 5.03 10.88 10.97
CA GLY A 174 6.14 11.68 10.44
C GLY A 174 7.42 11.57 11.27
N ARG A 175 7.44 10.79 12.35
CA ARG A 175 8.64 10.57 13.18
C ARG A 175 9.78 9.97 12.37
N GLY A 176 11.02 10.29 12.70
CA GLY A 176 12.18 9.72 12.03
C GLY A 176 12.27 8.19 12.17
N ASN A 177 12.64 7.51 11.11
CA ASN A 177 12.91 6.09 10.97
C ASN A 177 11.65 5.18 10.87
N ASP A 178 10.56 5.46 11.58
CA ASP A 178 9.37 4.62 11.67
C ASP A 178 8.06 5.40 11.61
N GLY A 179 8.07 6.59 11.06
CA GLY A 179 6.92 7.50 11.02
C GLY A 179 5.82 7.15 10.03
N ALA A 180 6.00 6.16 9.16
CA ALA A 180 4.93 5.65 8.30
C ALA A 180 3.84 4.94 9.12
N GLY A 181 2.63 4.82 8.57
CA GLY A 181 1.53 4.10 9.22
C GLY A 181 1.85 2.62 9.45
N TYR A 182 1.44 2.09 10.58
CA TYR A 182 1.52 0.66 10.89
C TYR A 182 0.18 -0.02 10.70
N PHE A 183 0.24 -1.24 10.18
CA PHE A 183 -0.93 -2.09 9.95
C PHE A 183 -0.69 -3.47 10.55
N SER A 184 -1.75 -4.11 11.06
CA SER A 184 -1.70 -5.54 11.40
C SER A 184 -1.89 -6.37 10.14
N LEU A 185 -1.14 -7.45 10.02
CA LEU A 185 -1.24 -8.43 8.96
C LEU A 185 -0.88 -9.81 9.51
N ARG A 186 -1.81 -10.75 9.50
CA ARG A 186 -1.62 -12.10 10.07
C ARG A 186 -1.01 -12.09 11.49
N GLY A 187 -1.42 -11.14 12.35
CA GLY A 187 -0.95 -11.05 13.73
C GLY A 187 0.35 -10.25 13.94
N PHE A 188 0.95 -9.71 12.89
CA PHE A 188 2.20 -8.95 12.95
C PHE A 188 2.03 -7.53 12.40
N ALA A 189 2.79 -6.59 12.95
CA ALA A 189 2.82 -5.22 12.45
C ALA A 189 3.61 -5.14 11.14
N VAL A 190 3.10 -4.37 10.16
CA VAL A 190 3.72 -4.14 8.85
C VAL A 190 3.60 -2.68 8.45
N GLN A 191 4.59 -2.18 7.70
CA GLN A 191 4.60 -0.85 7.08
C GLN A 191 4.70 -0.96 5.54
N PRO A 192 4.27 0.07 4.78
CA PRO A 192 4.48 0.12 3.34
C PRO A 192 5.95 0.44 3.02
N THR A 193 6.77 -0.59 2.85
CA THR A 193 8.22 -0.49 2.69
C THR A 193 8.71 -0.75 1.28
N MET A 194 7.80 -1.05 0.33
CA MET A 194 8.18 -1.44 -1.03
C MET A 194 7.46 -0.59 -2.07
N ILE A 195 8.20 -0.15 -3.10
CA ILE A 195 7.66 0.44 -4.33
C ILE A 195 8.26 -0.28 -5.54
N ASN A 196 7.41 -0.82 -6.42
CA ASN A 196 7.82 -1.59 -7.61
C ASN A 196 8.73 -2.78 -7.26
N GLY A 197 8.49 -3.45 -6.12
CA GLY A 197 9.29 -4.58 -5.66
C GLY A 197 10.67 -4.21 -5.13
N LEU A 198 10.94 -2.93 -4.89
CA LEU A 198 12.21 -2.41 -4.37
C LEU A 198 11.99 -1.71 -3.03
N PRO A 199 12.99 -1.72 -2.16
CA PRO A 199 12.95 -0.96 -0.92
C PRO A 199 12.64 0.51 -1.15
N SER A 200 11.67 1.03 -0.44
CA SER A 200 11.32 2.45 -0.46
C SER A 200 11.10 2.95 0.96
N LEU A 201 11.65 4.09 1.26
CA LEU A 201 11.59 4.71 2.57
C LEU A 201 10.53 5.81 2.59
N THR A 202 9.72 5.83 3.63
CA THR A 202 8.81 6.93 3.91
C THR A 202 8.60 7.08 5.42
N ASN A 203 8.53 8.31 5.91
CA ASN A 203 8.12 8.62 7.27
C ASN A 203 6.68 9.15 7.31
N GLY A 204 6.09 9.43 6.15
CA GLY A 204 4.71 9.87 5.99
C GLY A 204 3.84 8.83 5.28
N SER A 205 2.60 9.18 5.00
CA SER A 205 1.69 8.37 4.19
C SER A 205 1.98 8.62 2.70
N PRO A 206 2.20 7.57 1.88
CA PRO A 206 2.38 7.71 0.42
C PRO A 206 1.21 8.43 -0.25
N ASP A 207 1.48 9.14 -1.36
CA ASP A 207 0.41 9.82 -2.10
C ASP A 207 -0.24 8.86 -3.14
N PRO A 208 -1.58 8.74 -3.18
CA PRO A 208 -2.24 7.80 -4.09
C PRO A 208 -2.24 8.23 -5.58
N ALA A 209 -1.76 9.43 -5.93
CA ALA A 209 -1.82 9.94 -7.32
C ALA A 209 -1.05 9.08 -8.34
N ASN A 210 0.06 8.44 -7.91
CA ASN A 210 0.91 7.61 -8.77
C ASN A 210 0.69 6.10 -8.58
N ILE A 211 -0.35 5.69 -7.84
CA ILE A 211 -0.62 4.28 -7.57
C ILE A 211 -1.39 3.64 -8.71
N GLU A 212 -0.83 2.58 -9.32
CA GLU A 212 -1.50 1.68 -10.26
C GLU A 212 -2.21 0.55 -9.52
N SER A 213 -1.54 -0.04 -8.54
CA SER A 213 -2.11 -1.04 -7.63
C SER A 213 -1.31 -1.12 -6.34
N ILE A 214 -1.92 -1.66 -5.28
CA ILE A 214 -1.25 -2.01 -4.04
C ILE A 214 -1.34 -3.51 -3.89
N GLU A 215 -0.21 -4.16 -3.64
CA GLU A 215 -0.14 -5.59 -3.40
C GLU A 215 0.15 -5.86 -1.93
N VAL A 216 -0.75 -6.58 -1.28
CA VAL A 216 -0.57 -7.09 0.08
C VAL A 216 -0.15 -8.54 -0.04
N ILE A 217 1.16 -8.79 0.05
CA ILE A 217 1.77 -10.11 -0.10
C ILE A 217 1.81 -10.74 1.28
N LYS A 218 1.22 -11.94 1.42
CA LYS A 218 0.96 -12.59 2.70
C LYS A 218 2.08 -13.52 3.12
N GLY A 219 2.35 -13.57 4.43
CA GLY A 219 3.33 -14.46 5.06
C GLY A 219 4.78 -14.00 4.95
N PRO A 220 5.71 -14.69 5.62
CA PRO A 220 7.13 -14.33 5.69
C PRO A 220 7.81 -14.49 4.33
N SER A 221 7.82 -13.43 3.52
CA SER A 221 8.28 -13.46 2.11
C SER A 221 9.78 -13.15 1.97
N GLY A 222 10.62 -13.64 2.88
CA GLY A 222 12.06 -13.39 2.91
C GLY A 222 12.81 -13.80 1.65
N THR A 223 12.39 -14.87 0.98
CA THR A 223 13.12 -15.49 -0.15
C THR A 223 13.35 -14.57 -1.35
N LEU A 224 12.45 -13.64 -1.67
CA LEU A 224 12.62 -12.75 -2.83
C LEU A 224 12.95 -11.31 -2.47
N TYR A 225 12.68 -10.88 -1.23
CA TYR A 225 12.77 -9.50 -0.81
C TYR A 225 13.78 -9.23 0.31
N GLY A 226 14.25 -10.28 1.01
CA GLY A 226 15.14 -10.16 2.16
C GLY A 226 14.41 -9.73 3.44
N SER A 227 15.06 -9.93 4.58
CA SER A 227 14.42 -9.82 5.90
C SER A 227 14.31 -8.40 6.44
N SER A 228 15.21 -7.51 6.06
CA SER A 228 15.24 -6.15 6.63
C SER A 228 14.04 -5.27 6.24
N LEU A 229 13.18 -5.74 5.33
CA LEU A 229 12.09 -4.98 4.74
C LEU A 229 10.72 -5.63 4.90
N ILE A 230 10.67 -6.86 5.41
CA ILE A 230 9.43 -7.63 5.56
C ILE A 230 9.03 -7.73 7.03
N SER A 231 7.73 -7.93 7.25
CA SER A 231 7.17 -8.45 8.49
C SER A 231 6.90 -9.94 8.35
N TYR A 232 6.83 -10.67 9.46
CA TYR A 232 6.48 -12.09 9.46
C TYR A 232 5.05 -12.33 8.92
N GLY A 233 4.16 -11.33 9.03
CA GLY A 233 2.81 -11.38 8.44
C GLY A 233 2.76 -11.14 6.95
N GLY A 234 3.77 -10.49 6.38
CA GLY A 234 3.85 -10.16 4.96
C GLY A 234 4.49 -8.81 4.66
N LEU A 235 4.22 -8.30 3.47
CA LEU A 235 4.69 -6.99 3.03
C LEU A 235 3.65 -6.25 2.18
N ILE A 236 3.77 -4.92 2.12
CA ILE A 236 2.94 -4.05 1.29
C ILE A 236 3.83 -3.46 0.19
N ASN A 237 3.50 -3.77 -1.06
CA ASN A 237 4.18 -3.27 -2.25
C ASN A 237 3.26 -2.31 -3.02
N ILE A 238 3.76 -1.13 -3.34
CA ILE A 238 3.05 -0.13 -4.14
C ILE A 238 3.56 -0.22 -5.57
N ASN A 239 2.69 -0.53 -6.53
CA ASN A 239 3.00 -0.50 -7.95
C ASN A 239 2.66 0.88 -8.49
N THR A 240 3.63 1.54 -9.10
CA THR A 240 3.45 2.88 -9.66
C THR A 240 2.94 2.82 -11.09
N LYS A 241 2.21 3.86 -11.49
CA LYS A 241 1.76 4.05 -12.87
C LYS A 241 2.95 4.20 -13.81
N LYS A 242 2.90 3.49 -14.94
CA LYS A 242 3.98 3.46 -15.94
C LYS A 242 3.63 4.26 -17.18
N PRO A 243 4.63 4.82 -17.88
CA PRO A 243 4.42 5.43 -19.18
C PRO A 243 3.94 4.41 -20.22
N TYR A 244 3.09 4.86 -21.14
CA TYR A 244 2.62 4.08 -22.29
C TYR A 244 2.81 4.86 -23.60
N TYR A 245 2.89 4.15 -24.71
CA TYR A 245 3.08 4.77 -26.01
C TYR A 245 1.74 5.30 -26.54
N GLY A 246 1.48 6.57 -26.30
CA GLY A 246 0.27 7.28 -26.67
C GLY A 246 0.14 8.61 -25.93
N PHE A 247 -0.86 9.40 -26.26
CA PHE A 247 -1.22 10.61 -25.54
C PHE A 247 -2.51 10.36 -24.77
N GLY A 248 -2.57 10.82 -23.52
CA GLY A 248 -3.77 10.73 -22.70
C GLY A 248 -3.49 11.11 -21.26
N GLY A 249 -4.56 11.19 -20.48
CA GLY A 249 -4.43 11.54 -19.08
C GLY A 249 -5.72 12.05 -18.47
N ASN A 250 -5.57 12.61 -17.26
CA ASN A 250 -6.67 13.24 -16.57
C ASN A 250 -6.18 14.36 -15.62
N ILE A 251 -7.08 15.28 -15.34
CA ILE A 251 -6.93 16.30 -14.29
C ILE A 251 -8.15 16.20 -13.39
N SER A 252 -7.91 16.15 -12.08
CA SER A 252 -8.94 15.98 -11.06
C SER A 252 -8.90 17.08 -10.01
N TYR A 253 -10.08 17.50 -9.56
CA TYR A 253 -10.25 18.32 -8.37
C TYR A 253 -11.21 17.67 -7.40
N THR A 254 -10.79 17.53 -6.14
CA THR A 254 -11.60 17.00 -5.05
C THR A 254 -11.73 18.05 -3.95
N SER A 255 -12.96 18.26 -3.49
CA SER A 255 -13.27 19.12 -2.33
C SER A 255 -14.18 18.36 -1.38
N GLY A 256 -14.12 18.68 -0.08
CA GLY A 256 -14.94 17.96 0.90
C GLY A 256 -14.88 18.51 2.31
N SER A 257 -15.43 17.73 3.22
CA SER A 257 -15.43 18.01 4.66
C SER A 257 -14.02 18.28 5.19
N TYR A 258 -13.96 19.01 6.28
CA TYR A 258 -12.70 19.37 6.95
C TYR A 258 -11.75 20.19 6.07
N GLY A 259 -12.30 20.99 5.14
CA GLY A 259 -11.50 21.81 4.25
C GLY A 259 -10.65 21.01 3.25
N LEU A 260 -11.05 19.78 2.93
CA LEU A 260 -10.38 18.97 1.89
C LEU A 260 -10.37 19.74 0.57
N ASN A 261 -9.17 19.95 0.04
CA ASN A 261 -8.92 20.45 -1.30
C ASN A 261 -7.76 19.68 -1.90
N ARG A 262 -8.00 19.01 -3.02
CA ARG A 262 -6.97 18.23 -3.72
C ARG A 262 -7.07 18.46 -5.22
N VAL A 263 -5.98 18.86 -5.83
CA VAL A 263 -5.80 18.88 -7.28
C VAL A 263 -4.82 17.79 -7.64
N SER A 264 -5.10 16.99 -8.67
CA SER A 264 -4.15 16.02 -9.20
C SER A 264 -4.20 15.98 -10.72
N ALA A 265 -3.07 15.63 -11.33
CA ALA A 265 -2.96 15.44 -12.77
C ALA A 265 -2.12 14.21 -13.07
N ASP A 266 -2.53 13.47 -14.10
CA ASP A 266 -1.85 12.33 -14.69
C ASP A 266 -1.79 12.58 -16.19
N VAL A 267 -0.61 12.80 -16.73
CA VAL A 267 -0.42 13.17 -18.15
C VAL A 267 0.63 12.26 -18.76
N ASN A 268 0.27 11.58 -19.84
CA ASN A 268 1.17 10.71 -20.60
C ASN A 268 1.33 11.19 -22.02
N THR A 269 2.52 11.11 -22.56
CA THR A 269 2.81 11.44 -23.97
C THR A 269 3.96 10.61 -24.51
N THR A 270 3.92 10.36 -25.81
CA THR A 270 5.04 9.77 -26.55
C THR A 270 5.93 10.87 -27.10
N LEU A 271 7.24 10.68 -27.01
CA LEU A 271 8.26 11.63 -27.45
C LEU A 271 9.14 11.03 -28.54
N GLY A 272 9.80 11.93 -29.31
CA GLY A 272 10.74 11.56 -30.35
C GLY A 272 10.06 11.19 -31.68
N SER A 273 10.83 11.27 -32.77
CA SER A 273 10.33 10.97 -34.12
C SER A 273 10.05 9.48 -34.38
N GLN A 274 10.63 8.61 -33.59
CA GLN A 274 10.44 7.14 -33.67
C GLN A 274 9.38 6.62 -32.72
N ASN A 275 8.76 7.48 -31.89
CA ASN A 275 7.78 7.11 -30.88
C ASN A 275 8.26 5.99 -29.90
N ASN A 276 9.57 5.96 -29.64
CA ASN A 276 10.20 4.95 -28.77
C ASN A 276 10.50 5.44 -27.35
N ILE A 277 10.07 6.64 -27.02
CA ILE A 277 10.16 7.22 -25.67
C ILE A 277 8.74 7.58 -25.21
N ALA A 278 8.33 7.14 -24.04
CA ALA A 278 7.10 7.57 -23.39
C ALA A 278 7.42 8.28 -22.07
N LEU A 279 6.75 9.39 -21.83
CA LEU A 279 6.84 10.18 -20.59
C LEU A 279 5.47 10.24 -19.94
N ARG A 280 5.39 9.93 -18.62
CA ARG A 280 4.20 10.11 -17.81
C ARG A 280 4.55 10.96 -16.60
N VAL A 281 3.68 11.89 -16.26
CA VAL A 281 3.84 12.76 -15.09
C VAL A 281 2.59 12.66 -14.25
N ASN A 282 2.75 12.20 -13.00
CA ASN A 282 1.71 12.24 -11.98
C ASN A 282 2.07 13.34 -10.98
N THR A 283 1.10 14.18 -10.63
CA THR A 283 1.30 15.23 -9.63
C THR A 283 0.04 15.46 -8.82
N ALA A 284 0.21 15.89 -7.56
CA ALA A 284 -0.90 16.25 -6.70
C ALA A 284 -0.51 17.34 -5.69
N TYR A 285 -1.49 18.17 -5.36
CA TYR A 285 -1.45 19.09 -4.23
C TYR A 285 -2.66 18.83 -3.34
N HIS A 286 -2.44 18.62 -2.05
CA HIS A 286 -3.47 18.25 -1.09
C HIS A 286 -3.42 19.14 0.14
N THR A 287 -4.60 19.58 0.61
CA THR A 287 -4.77 20.23 1.92
C THR A 287 -6.03 19.68 2.58
N GLN A 288 -5.94 19.40 3.88
CA GLN A 288 -7.08 18.96 4.68
C GLN A 288 -6.79 19.24 6.16
N ASN A 289 -7.82 19.61 6.93
CA ASN A 289 -7.76 19.73 8.37
C ASN A 289 -8.27 18.44 9.04
N SER A 290 -7.98 18.27 10.32
CA SER A 290 -8.62 17.24 11.15
C SER A 290 -10.09 17.59 11.44
N TYR A 291 -10.88 16.59 11.83
CA TYR A 291 -12.19 16.76 12.44
C TYR A 291 -12.09 17.16 13.92
N GLN A 292 -10.90 17.01 14.53
CA GLN A 292 -10.59 17.42 15.90
C GLN A 292 -10.25 18.93 15.96
N ASP A 293 -10.08 19.43 17.15
CA ASP A 293 -9.78 20.86 17.44
C ASP A 293 -8.44 21.33 16.84
N ALA A 294 -7.47 20.44 16.66
CA ALA A 294 -6.26 20.68 15.90
C ALA A 294 -5.89 19.47 15.03
N GLY A 295 -4.99 19.69 14.08
CA GLY A 295 -4.53 18.71 13.10
C GLY A 295 -4.75 19.21 11.67
N PHE A 296 -3.77 19.00 10.83
CA PHE A 296 -3.86 19.28 9.38
C PHE A 296 -2.87 18.43 8.61
N ARG A 297 -3.13 18.29 7.31
CA ARG A 297 -2.22 17.71 6.33
C ARG A 297 -2.16 18.61 5.10
N LYS A 298 -0.93 18.91 4.65
CA LYS A 298 -0.64 19.64 3.43
C LYS A 298 0.49 18.90 2.70
N SER A 299 0.31 18.59 1.41
CA SER A 299 1.36 17.91 0.66
C SER A 299 1.41 18.34 -0.80
N PHE A 300 2.61 18.25 -1.36
CA PHE A 300 2.88 18.34 -2.78
C PHE A 300 3.59 17.07 -3.23
N PHE A 301 3.12 16.47 -4.32
CA PHE A 301 3.63 15.26 -4.92
C PHE A 301 3.93 15.49 -6.40
N PHE A 302 5.08 15.00 -6.88
CA PHE A 302 5.48 15.08 -8.28
C PHE A 302 6.29 13.83 -8.66
N ALA A 303 5.79 13.08 -9.65
CA ALA A 303 6.34 11.78 -10.05
C ALA A 303 6.44 11.69 -11.58
N PRO A 304 7.51 12.19 -12.19
CA PRO A 304 7.82 11.93 -13.60
C PRO A 304 8.40 10.53 -13.77
N SER A 305 7.95 9.82 -14.80
CA SER A 305 8.44 8.51 -15.21
C SER A 305 8.68 8.46 -16.72
N LEU A 306 9.67 7.69 -17.15
CA LEU A 306 10.10 7.58 -18.54
C LEU A 306 10.31 6.13 -18.91
N ALA A 307 9.74 5.71 -20.05
CA ALA A 307 10.03 4.44 -20.69
C ALA A 307 10.74 4.69 -22.03
N PHE A 308 11.81 3.96 -22.28
CA PHE A 308 12.62 4.07 -23.51
C PHE A 308 12.90 2.70 -24.10
N GLN A 309 12.39 2.46 -25.31
CA GLN A 309 12.71 1.27 -26.11
C GLN A 309 13.88 1.60 -27.02
N ALA A 310 15.10 1.22 -26.62
CA ALA A 310 16.31 1.50 -27.37
C ALA A 310 16.47 0.60 -28.60
N SER A 311 16.01 -0.65 -28.51
CA SER A 311 15.94 -1.63 -29.59
C SER A 311 14.92 -2.71 -29.27
N ASP A 312 14.65 -3.66 -30.16
CA ASP A 312 13.75 -4.80 -29.90
C ASP A 312 14.15 -5.66 -28.69
N ARG A 313 15.42 -5.56 -28.26
CA ARG A 313 15.97 -6.33 -27.14
C ARG A 313 16.31 -5.51 -25.91
N LEU A 314 16.35 -4.19 -26.00
CA LEU A 314 16.83 -3.32 -24.91
C LEU A 314 15.82 -2.25 -24.58
N SER A 315 15.33 -2.26 -23.35
CA SER A 315 14.42 -1.25 -22.81
C SER A 315 14.89 -0.71 -21.46
N PHE A 316 14.51 0.53 -21.18
CA PHE A 316 14.78 1.22 -19.92
C PHE A 316 13.50 1.82 -19.38
N ASN A 317 13.34 1.73 -18.06
CA ASN A 317 12.30 2.44 -17.30
C ASN A 317 12.96 3.26 -16.20
N ILE A 318 12.58 4.51 -16.06
CA ILE A 318 13.02 5.40 -14.98
C ILE A 318 11.78 5.92 -14.29
N ASN A 319 11.69 5.69 -12.97
CA ASN A 319 10.62 6.19 -12.13
C ASN A 319 11.21 7.11 -11.07
N THR A 320 10.58 8.27 -10.86
CA THR A 320 10.98 9.20 -9.81
C THR A 320 9.77 9.64 -9.02
N GLU A 321 9.94 9.86 -7.72
CA GLU A 321 8.92 10.44 -6.86
C GLU A 321 9.55 11.50 -5.96
N PHE A 322 8.91 12.65 -5.89
CA PHE A 322 9.21 13.74 -4.98
C PHE A 322 7.96 14.04 -4.17
N TYR A 323 8.03 13.85 -2.88
CA TYR A 323 6.95 14.14 -1.94
C TYR A 323 7.44 15.15 -0.91
N ASN A 324 6.63 16.16 -0.65
CA ASN A 324 6.85 17.10 0.45
C ASN A 324 5.55 17.22 1.25
N GLY A 325 5.51 16.58 2.41
CA GLY A 325 4.38 16.62 3.34
C GLY A 325 4.69 17.45 4.57
N ARG A 326 3.71 18.23 5.01
CA ARG A 326 3.68 18.91 6.30
C ARG A 326 2.39 18.55 7.00
N SER A 327 2.46 18.11 8.25
CA SER A 327 1.28 17.76 9.03
C SER A 327 1.47 18.04 10.51
N THR A 328 0.35 18.29 11.18
CA THR A 328 0.21 18.05 12.61
C THR A 328 -0.71 16.83 12.74
N ASN A 329 -0.15 15.73 13.21
CA ASN A 329 -0.87 14.46 13.33
C ASN A 329 -1.53 14.38 14.71
N GLN A 330 -2.54 13.51 14.80
CA GLN A 330 -3.16 13.18 16.07
C GLN A 330 -2.11 12.70 17.07
N THR A 331 -2.20 13.17 18.31
CA THR A 331 -1.29 12.74 19.38
C THR A 331 -1.68 11.34 19.86
N MET A 332 -0.71 10.43 19.87
CA MET A 332 -0.91 9.07 20.40
C MET A 332 -0.94 9.10 21.92
N LEU A 333 -1.95 8.45 22.51
CA LEU A 333 -2.12 8.28 23.94
C LEU A 333 -1.67 6.89 24.33
N PHE A 334 -0.61 6.78 25.15
CA PHE A 334 -0.11 5.54 25.73
C PHE A 334 -0.56 5.39 27.18
N LEU A 335 -1.14 4.25 27.51
CA LEU A 335 -1.44 3.86 28.90
C LEU A 335 -0.15 3.47 29.63
N ASP A 336 -0.16 3.59 30.97
CA ASP A 336 0.99 3.18 31.80
C ASP A 336 1.21 1.66 31.69
N ARG A 337 2.43 1.30 31.32
CA ARG A 337 2.83 -0.10 31.12
C ARG A 337 3.40 -0.74 32.38
N GLY A 338 3.76 0.07 33.35
CA GLY A 338 4.43 -0.35 34.58
C GLY A 338 3.49 -0.60 35.75
N SER A 339 2.25 -0.13 35.69
CA SER A 339 1.26 -0.21 36.74
C SER A 339 0.01 -0.99 36.29
N PRO A 340 -0.79 -1.57 37.21
CA PRO A 340 -2.10 -2.11 36.88
C PRO A 340 -2.99 -1.06 36.21
N LEU A 341 -3.74 -1.46 35.20
CA LEU A 341 -4.67 -0.57 34.51
C LEU A 341 -5.76 -0.04 35.47
N ARG A 342 -6.03 1.25 35.36
CA ARG A 342 -7.09 1.92 36.12
C ARG A 342 -8.43 1.87 35.41
N VAL A 343 -8.39 1.84 34.07
CA VAL A 343 -9.55 1.81 33.18
C VAL A 343 -9.36 0.69 32.16
N THR A 344 -10.43 0.05 31.74
CA THR A 344 -10.39 -1.13 30.86
C THR A 344 -11.02 -0.89 29.50
N ASN A 345 -11.72 0.23 29.35
CA ASN A 345 -12.44 0.60 28.13
C ASN A 345 -12.61 2.13 28.02
N LEU A 346 -13.11 2.58 26.87
CA LEU A 346 -13.25 3.99 26.54
C LEU A 346 -14.36 4.71 27.34
N ASP A 347 -15.43 4.00 27.73
CA ASP A 347 -16.53 4.58 28.51
C ASP A 347 -16.07 4.92 29.94
N GLU A 348 -15.27 4.04 30.54
CA GLU A 348 -14.65 4.30 31.83
C GLU A 348 -13.62 5.45 31.72
N LEU A 349 -12.86 5.51 30.64
CA LEU A 349 -11.87 6.55 30.42
C LEU A 349 -12.49 7.94 30.26
N GLY A 350 -13.70 8.06 29.68
CA GLY A 350 -14.34 9.33 29.40
C GLY A 350 -13.61 10.18 28.33
N TYR A 351 -13.07 9.52 27.29
CA TYR A 351 -12.28 10.15 26.25
C TYR A 351 -13.11 11.15 25.42
N ASP A 352 -12.60 12.39 25.25
CA ASP A 352 -13.19 13.36 24.33
C ASP A 352 -12.73 13.11 22.89
N PHE A 353 -13.63 12.56 22.07
CA PHE A 353 -13.37 12.15 20.69
C PHE A 353 -12.90 13.32 19.79
N LYS A 354 -13.29 14.55 20.10
CA LYS A 354 -12.95 15.73 19.29
C LYS A 354 -11.68 16.46 19.72
N ARG A 355 -11.06 16.01 20.80
CA ARG A 355 -9.85 16.65 21.32
C ARG A 355 -8.59 15.96 20.77
N SER A 356 -7.70 16.75 20.17
CA SER A 356 -6.45 16.27 19.58
C SER A 356 -5.27 16.22 20.58
N TYR A 357 -5.36 16.96 21.68
CA TYR A 357 -4.27 17.16 22.66
C TYR A 357 -2.98 17.73 22.06
N THR A 358 -3.05 18.42 20.92
CA THR A 358 -1.93 19.06 20.23
C THR A 358 -2.32 20.44 19.71
N SER A 359 -1.48 21.09 18.92
CA SER A 359 -1.81 22.30 18.19
C SER A 359 -1.17 22.29 16.80
N ASN A 360 -1.71 23.10 15.90
CA ASN A 360 -1.19 23.25 14.54
C ASN A 360 0.19 23.96 14.47
N ASP A 361 0.68 24.52 15.58
CA ASP A 361 2.02 25.07 15.68
C ASP A 361 3.11 23.96 15.77
N LEU A 362 2.73 22.79 16.29
CA LEU A 362 3.59 21.61 16.41
C LEU A 362 3.46 20.73 15.16
N TYR A 363 4.01 21.18 14.05
CA TYR A 363 4.02 20.43 12.80
C TYR A 363 5.34 19.75 12.52
N ILE A 364 5.30 18.75 11.64
CA ILE A 364 6.44 18.02 11.13
C ILE A 364 6.43 17.98 9.60
N ASP A 365 7.58 18.20 9.00
CA ASP A 365 7.83 18.05 7.56
C ASP A 365 8.42 16.66 7.27
N THR A 366 7.93 15.99 6.24
CA THR A 366 8.35 14.65 5.82
C THR A 366 8.71 14.62 4.33
N PRO A 367 9.74 15.35 3.88
CA PRO A 367 10.16 15.26 2.49
C PRO A 367 10.77 13.90 2.18
N THR A 368 10.35 13.34 1.04
CA THR A 368 10.81 12.04 0.55
C THR A 368 11.12 12.15 -0.93
N TYR A 369 12.18 11.52 -1.38
CA TYR A 369 12.42 11.29 -2.79
C TYR A 369 12.82 9.85 -3.08
N SER A 370 12.44 9.36 -4.26
CA SER A 370 12.83 8.06 -4.80
C SER A 370 13.21 8.18 -6.27
N LEU A 371 14.27 7.52 -6.65
CA LEU A 371 14.72 7.36 -8.04
C LEU A 371 14.94 5.87 -8.28
N GLN A 372 14.27 5.30 -9.28
CA GLN A 372 14.42 3.92 -9.70
C GLN A 372 14.75 3.88 -11.19
N GLY A 373 15.77 3.11 -11.56
CA GLY A 373 16.15 2.82 -12.93
C GLY A 373 16.14 1.32 -13.18
N GLN A 374 15.45 0.88 -14.21
CA GLN A 374 15.41 -0.52 -14.65
C GLN A 374 15.83 -0.64 -16.09
N MET A 375 16.74 -1.56 -16.37
CA MET A 375 17.16 -1.99 -17.69
C MET A 375 16.74 -3.44 -17.91
N ASN A 376 16.05 -3.73 -19.01
CA ASN A 376 15.77 -5.10 -19.45
C ASN A 376 16.49 -5.35 -20.76
N TYR A 377 17.25 -6.44 -20.82
CA TYR A 377 17.94 -6.91 -22.02
C TYR A 377 17.56 -8.35 -22.35
N ILE A 378 16.90 -8.58 -23.48
CA ILE A 378 16.51 -9.89 -24.00
C ILE A 378 17.77 -10.58 -24.52
N LEU A 379 18.30 -11.54 -23.76
CA LEU A 379 19.48 -12.31 -24.14
C LEU A 379 19.18 -13.23 -25.34
N ASN A 380 18.06 -13.93 -25.25
CA ASN A 380 17.49 -14.80 -26.29
C ASN A 380 16.01 -15.04 -26.01
N ASP A 381 15.34 -15.91 -26.76
CA ASP A 381 13.89 -16.17 -26.65
C ASP A 381 13.46 -16.73 -25.29
N SER A 382 14.38 -17.26 -24.51
CA SER A 382 14.11 -17.90 -23.21
C SER A 382 14.65 -17.12 -22.02
N TRP A 383 15.50 -16.11 -22.20
CA TRP A 383 16.21 -15.45 -21.12
C TRP A 383 16.24 -13.94 -21.24
N THR A 384 15.94 -13.28 -20.15
CA THR A 384 16.03 -11.82 -19.98
C THR A 384 16.97 -11.49 -18.83
N SER A 385 17.89 -10.56 -19.06
CA SER A 385 18.70 -9.90 -18.02
C SER A 385 18.01 -8.63 -17.60
N GLN A 386 17.78 -8.46 -16.30
CA GLN A 386 17.19 -7.27 -15.72
C GLN A 386 18.15 -6.69 -14.67
N THR A 387 18.56 -5.45 -14.87
CA THR A 387 19.33 -4.67 -13.89
C THR A 387 18.43 -3.59 -13.31
N VAL A 388 18.38 -3.49 -11.99
CA VAL A 388 17.59 -2.47 -11.28
C VAL A 388 18.48 -1.72 -10.32
N ILE A 389 18.32 -0.39 -10.26
CA ILE A 389 19.01 0.50 -9.32
C ILE A 389 17.96 1.39 -8.69
N SER A 390 17.98 1.47 -7.36
CA SER A 390 17.11 2.37 -6.59
C SER A 390 17.92 3.23 -5.63
N ARG A 391 17.52 4.49 -5.52
CA ARG A 391 17.98 5.42 -4.49
C ARG A 391 16.79 6.11 -3.87
N SER A 392 16.64 5.99 -2.55
CA SER A 392 15.57 6.64 -1.80
C SER A 392 16.12 7.44 -0.62
N ASN A 393 15.37 8.45 -0.23
CA ASN A 393 15.66 9.28 0.95
C ASN A 393 14.35 9.65 1.62
N SER A 394 14.30 9.55 2.93
CA SER A 394 13.17 9.99 3.75
C SER A 394 13.70 10.82 4.91
N LYS A 395 13.12 12.01 5.10
CA LYS A 395 13.48 12.94 6.18
C LYS A 395 12.31 13.18 7.12
N SER A 396 12.64 13.62 8.33
CA SER A 396 11.72 14.17 9.31
C SER A 396 12.33 15.42 9.91
N ASP A 397 11.60 16.53 9.85
CA ASP A 397 12.03 17.82 10.41
C ASP A 397 10.82 18.53 11.05
N GLY A 398 10.89 18.78 12.34
CA GLY A 398 9.82 19.44 13.09
C GLY A 398 9.54 18.82 14.44
N TYR A 399 8.30 18.87 14.91
CA TYR A 399 7.93 18.45 16.25
C TYR A 399 7.05 17.19 16.21
N TYR A 400 7.45 16.19 16.98
CA TYR A 400 6.67 14.99 17.24
C TYR A 400 6.31 14.93 18.72
N SER A 401 5.03 14.72 19.02
CA SER A 401 4.48 14.66 20.37
C SER A 401 3.71 13.39 20.63
N TYR A 402 3.74 12.91 21.86
CA TYR A 402 2.89 11.83 22.36
C TYR A 402 2.47 12.10 23.79
N LEU A 403 1.43 11.40 24.24
CA LEU A 403 0.92 11.42 25.60
C LEU A 403 1.25 10.10 26.27
N TYR A 404 1.70 10.17 27.53
CA TYR A 404 1.96 8.98 28.34
C TYR A 404 1.28 9.12 29.69
N GLU A 405 0.56 8.09 30.13
CA GLU A 405 -0.11 8.08 31.41
C GLU A 405 0.88 8.13 32.57
N VAL A 406 0.66 9.06 33.50
CA VAL A 406 1.48 9.29 34.70
C VAL A 406 0.61 9.35 35.96
N THR A 407 -0.57 8.73 35.94
CA THR A 407 -1.54 8.80 37.03
C THR A 407 -0.99 8.25 38.34
N SER A 408 -0.35 7.09 38.32
CA SER A 408 0.29 6.49 39.51
C SER A 408 1.38 7.38 40.10
N THR A 409 2.18 8.03 39.22
CA THR A 409 3.19 9.02 39.68
C THR A 409 2.52 10.25 40.29
N ALA A 410 1.41 10.73 39.72
CA ALA A 410 0.68 11.88 40.23
C ALA A 410 0.15 11.65 41.64
N GLU A 411 -0.43 10.50 41.89
CA GLU A 411 -0.93 10.09 43.23
C GLU A 411 0.23 9.99 44.22
N ALA A 412 1.33 9.39 43.81
CA ALA A 412 2.49 9.21 44.71
C ALA A 412 3.12 10.56 45.13
N VAL A 413 3.22 11.54 44.19
CA VAL A 413 3.87 12.82 44.48
C VAL A 413 2.92 13.85 45.10
N SER A 414 1.62 13.79 44.83
CA SER A 414 0.61 14.70 45.39
C SER A 414 0.02 14.24 46.70
N GLY A 415 0.08 12.92 46.97
CA GLY A 415 -0.65 12.30 48.10
C GLY A 415 -2.17 12.30 47.90
N THR A 416 -2.66 12.61 46.70
CA THR A 416 -4.12 12.71 46.39
C THR A 416 -4.51 11.50 45.52
N PRO A 417 -5.38 10.60 46.00
CA PRO A 417 -5.96 9.55 45.17
C PRO A 417 -6.77 10.17 44.04
N LEU A 418 -6.67 9.58 42.86
CA LEU A 418 -7.45 9.92 41.67
C LEU A 418 -8.44 8.81 41.40
N GLU A 419 -9.73 9.07 41.69
CA GLU A 419 -10.78 8.04 41.61
C GLU A 419 -11.35 7.93 40.18
N ASP A 420 -11.19 8.95 39.36
CA ASP A 420 -11.74 9.02 38.01
C ASP A 420 -10.67 9.47 37.00
N GLY A 421 -10.65 8.82 35.80
CA GLY A 421 -9.81 9.21 34.69
C GLY A 421 -8.31 8.92 34.85
N ILE A 422 -7.54 9.54 33.95
CA ILE A 422 -6.08 9.41 33.89
C ILE A 422 -5.41 10.78 33.65
N ILE A 423 -4.21 10.91 34.17
CA ILE A 423 -3.34 12.05 33.91
C ILE A 423 -2.27 11.66 32.88
N LEU A 424 -2.11 12.50 31.87
CA LEU A 424 -1.20 12.32 30.77
C LEU A 424 -0.11 13.37 30.79
N ALA A 425 1.15 12.95 30.75
CA ALA A 425 2.29 13.82 30.46
C ALA A 425 2.41 14.01 28.97
N ARG A 426 2.64 15.26 28.52
CA ARG A 426 2.87 15.63 27.13
C ARG A 426 4.35 15.63 26.84
N TYR A 427 4.83 14.71 26.04
CA TYR A 427 6.21 14.65 25.61
C TYR A 427 6.37 15.13 24.18
N THR A 428 7.35 15.98 23.95
CA THR A 428 7.66 16.52 22.62
C THR A 428 9.14 16.43 22.36
N SER A 429 9.51 16.00 21.15
CA SER A 429 10.88 15.98 20.64
C SER A 429 10.93 16.80 19.35
N LYS A 430 12.04 17.51 19.16
CA LYS A 430 12.37 18.13 17.87
C LYS A 430 13.07 17.11 17.02
N GLN A 431 12.38 16.67 15.98
CA GLN A 431 12.88 15.67 15.03
C GLN A 431 13.80 16.33 14.00
N ASN A 432 14.90 15.70 13.69
CA ASN A 432 15.78 16.01 12.57
C ASN A 432 16.50 14.74 12.19
N SER A 433 15.90 13.95 11.32
CA SER A 433 16.44 12.66 10.89
C SER A 433 16.39 12.50 9.39
N GLU A 434 17.29 11.68 8.87
CA GLU A 434 17.38 11.33 7.46
C GLU A 434 17.75 9.86 7.31
N THR A 435 16.99 9.12 6.50
CA THR A 435 17.32 7.74 6.13
C THR A 435 17.52 7.66 4.61
N LEU A 436 18.67 7.13 4.21
CA LEU A 436 19.08 6.94 2.83
C LEU A 436 19.08 5.45 2.51
N GLY A 437 18.44 5.05 1.42
CA GLY A 437 18.45 3.69 0.89
C GLY A 437 19.09 3.64 -0.50
N THR A 438 19.91 2.64 -0.76
CA THR A 438 20.43 2.30 -2.10
C THR A 438 20.24 0.80 -2.30
N ASP A 439 19.62 0.42 -3.42
CA ASP A 439 19.43 -0.98 -3.79
C ASP A 439 19.88 -1.20 -5.23
N ILE A 440 20.62 -2.27 -5.46
CA ILE A 440 21.11 -2.66 -6.78
C ILE A 440 20.84 -4.15 -6.95
N GLN A 441 20.02 -4.50 -7.94
CA GLN A 441 19.67 -5.87 -8.25
C GLN A 441 20.06 -6.25 -9.68
N GLN A 442 20.56 -7.47 -9.83
CA GLN A 442 20.75 -8.10 -11.12
C GLN A 442 19.99 -9.42 -11.17
N ASN A 443 18.99 -9.51 -12.03
CA ASN A 443 18.16 -10.68 -12.22
C ASN A 443 18.40 -11.31 -13.59
N PHE A 444 18.45 -12.63 -13.64
CA PHE A 444 18.35 -13.43 -14.86
C PHE A 444 17.06 -14.23 -14.79
N ILE A 445 16.16 -13.94 -15.70
CA ILE A 445 14.80 -14.49 -15.71
C ILE A 445 14.67 -15.37 -16.94
N GLY A 446 14.36 -16.63 -16.69
CA GLY A 446 14.26 -17.66 -17.73
C GLY A 446 12.86 -18.27 -17.79
N ASP A 447 12.39 -18.56 -19.02
CA ASP A 447 11.20 -19.36 -19.31
C ASP A 447 11.57 -20.34 -20.42
N PHE A 448 11.79 -21.60 -20.07
CA PHE A 448 12.34 -22.62 -20.96
C PHE A 448 11.83 -24.01 -20.62
N ASN A 449 11.99 -24.95 -21.55
CA ASN A 449 11.61 -26.34 -21.34
C ASN A 449 12.83 -27.23 -21.10
N ILE A 450 12.68 -28.16 -20.15
CA ILE A 450 13.57 -29.30 -19.96
C ILE A 450 12.77 -30.58 -20.31
N GLY A 451 13.01 -31.12 -21.50
CA GLY A 451 12.12 -32.16 -22.05
C GLY A 451 10.71 -31.59 -22.28
N THR A 452 9.70 -32.17 -21.64
CA THR A 452 8.29 -31.71 -21.69
C THR A 452 7.91 -30.76 -20.56
N MET A 453 8.82 -30.55 -19.61
CA MET A 453 8.54 -29.75 -18.41
C MET A 453 8.94 -28.28 -18.62
N ARG A 454 7.98 -27.36 -18.53
CA ARG A 454 8.26 -25.91 -18.52
C ARG A 454 8.88 -25.51 -17.20
N ASN A 455 9.94 -24.73 -17.27
CA ASN A 455 10.63 -24.13 -16.13
C ASN A 455 10.59 -22.61 -16.24
N ARG A 456 10.21 -21.95 -15.17
CA ARG A 456 10.29 -20.49 -14.99
C ARG A 456 11.23 -20.24 -13.84
N LEU A 457 12.39 -19.68 -14.13
CA LEU A 457 13.49 -19.53 -13.18
C LEU A 457 13.90 -18.05 -13.07
N VAL A 458 14.06 -17.56 -11.86
CA VAL A 458 14.78 -16.33 -11.58
C VAL A 458 16.02 -16.66 -10.74
N VAL A 459 17.17 -16.11 -11.15
CA VAL A 459 18.40 -16.09 -10.36
C VAL A 459 18.80 -14.63 -10.19
N GLY A 460 19.00 -14.19 -8.94
CA GLY A 460 19.26 -12.80 -8.64
C GLY A 460 20.41 -12.60 -7.66
N LEU A 461 21.10 -11.47 -7.85
CA LEU A 461 22.02 -10.86 -6.91
C LEU A 461 21.42 -9.53 -6.46
N ASP A 462 21.59 -9.20 -5.19
CA ASP A 462 20.98 -8.03 -4.59
C ASP A 462 21.96 -7.41 -3.57
N TYR A 463 22.13 -6.09 -3.64
CA TYR A 463 22.89 -5.30 -2.71
C TYR A 463 22.03 -4.16 -2.17
N LEU A 464 21.76 -4.19 -0.88
CA LEU A 464 21.02 -3.14 -0.17
C LEU A 464 21.94 -2.46 0.83
N LYS A 465 21.98 -1.12 0.78
CA LYS A 465 22.64 -0.27 1.78
C LYS A 465 21.65 0.72 2.34
N THR A 466 21.50 0.76 3.66
CA THR A 466 20.73 1.78 4.37
C THR A 466 21.66 2.57 5.31
N ARG A 467 21.45 3.88 5.38
CA ARG A 467 22.16 4.79 6.29
C ARG A 467 21.15 5.71 6.94
N THR A 468 21.09 5.67 8.25
CA THR A 468 20.22 6.52 9.07
C THR A 468 21.05 7.51 9.85
N ILE A 469 20.75 8.78 9.72
CA ILE A 469 21.35 9.89 10.43
C ILE A 469 20.26 10.51 11.30
N ASN A 470 20.51 10.61 12.60
CA ASN A 470 19.59 11.21 13.55
C ASN A 470 20.27 12.34 14.33
N ASN A 471 19.66 13.52 14.29
CA ASN A 471 20.03 14.72 15.05
C ASN A 471 18.84 15.23 15.89
N SER A 472 17.90 14.34 16.25
CA SER A 472 16.72 14.69 17.03
C SER A 472 17.11 14.96 18.49
N THR A 473 16.28 15.76 19.17
CA THR A 473 16.44 15.94 20.62
C THR A 473 15.83 14.76 21.40
N GLY A 474 16.11 14.66 22.69
CA GLY A 474 15.30 13.89 23.62
C GLY A 474 13.86 14.42 23.72
N TYR A 475 13.03 13.72 24.48
CA TYR A 475 11.63 14.06 24.69
C TYR A 475 11.49 14.92 25.96
N GLY A 476 11.22 16.23 25.79
CA GLY A 476 10.93 17.14 26.88
C GLY A 476 9.46 17.09 27.28
N ASN A 477 9.17 17.26 28.58
CA ASN A 477 7.81 17.38 29.08
C ASN A 477 7.28 18.80 28.80
N GLN A 478 6.11 18.91 28.20
CA GLN A 478 5.41 20.14 27.86
C GLN A 478 4.17 20.38 28.70
N GLY A 479 4.09 19.73 29.88
CA GLY A 479 2.98 19.81 30.79
C GLY A 479 2.06 18.59 30.74
N PHE A 480 0.87 18.73 31.28
CA PHE A 480 -0.04 17.61 31.53
C PHE A 480 -1.41 17.88 30.92
N ALA A 481 -2.11 16.81 30.59
CA ALA A 481 -3.52 16.82 30.23
C ALA A 481 -4.26 15.79 31.09
N TYR A 482 -5.55 16.03 31.31
CA TYR A 482 -6.43 15.12 32.03
C TYR A 482 -7.48 14.57 31.08
N VAL A 483 -7.74 13.28 31.21
CA VAL A 483 -8.85 12.57 30.56
C VAL A 483 -9.67 11.91 31.63
N GLY A 484 -10.95 12.33 31.77
CA GLY A 484 -11.87 11.87 32.79
C GLY A 484 -12.97 12.90 33.07
N ARG A 485 -13.81 12.64 34.07
CA ARG A 485 -15.00 13.45 34.39
C ARG A 485 -14.79 14.40 35.56
N ASN A 486 -13.86 14.05 36.48
CA ASN A 486 -13.59 14.84 37.69
C ASN A 486 -12.27 15.61 37.56
N THR A 487 -12.36 16.89 37.22
CA THR A 487 -11.21 17.78 37.05
C THR A 487 -10.63 18.31 38.36
N ASP A 488 -11.33 18.24 39.46
CA ASP A 488 -10.89 18.84 40.74
C ASP A 488 -9.71 18.05 41.35
N GLU A 489 -9.74 16.73 41.21
CA GLU A 489 -8.62 15.88 41.62
C GLU A 489 -7.34 16.17 40.83
N PHE A 490 -7.49 16.35 39.51
CA PHE A 490 -6.37 16.73 38.66
C PHE A 490 -5.78 18.09 39.06
N GLN A 491 -6.64 19.09 39.34
CA GLN A 491 -6.18 20.41 39.78
C GLN A 491 -5.36 20.32 41.06
N THR A 492 -5.72 19.43 41.94
CA THR A 492 -5.01 19.20 43.21
C THR A 492 -3.65 18.54 42.99
N ALA A 493 -3.56 17.59 42.06
CA ALA A 493 -2.33 16.84 41.78
C ALA A 493 -1.35 17.61 40.86
N ALA A 494 -1.84 18.46 39.96
CA ALA A 494 -1.06 19.11 38.92
C ALA A 494 0.16 19.93 39.45
N PRO A 495 0.04 20.74 40.53
CA PRO A 495 1.18 21.48 41.07
C PRO A 495 2.34 20.55 41.52
N ALA A 496 2.03 19.42 42.15
CA ALA A 496 3.01 18.45 42.59
C ALA A 496 3.72 17.77 41.40
N LEU A 497 2.98 17.44 40.32
CA LEU A 497 3.52 16.92 39.08
C LEU A 497 4.47 17.93 38.40
N HIS A 498 4.06 19.17 38.26
CA HIS A 498 4.91 20.21 37.66
C HIS A 498 6.23 20.37 38.45
N ASN A 499 6.17 20.33 39.77
CA ASN A 499 7.37 20.38 40.62
C ASN A 499 8.24 19.12 40.43
N TYR A 500 7.64 17.94 40.40
CA TYR A 500 8.35 16.66 40.23
C TYR A 500 9.09 16.55 38.89
N PHE A 501 8.41 16.94 37.79
CA PHE A 501 9.01 16.90 36.44
C PHE A 501 9.83 18.16 36.10
N GLY A 502 9.89 19.16 36.98
CA GLY A 502 10.58 20.43 36.72
C GLY A 502 9.98 21.22 35.54
N THR A 503 8.71 21.06 35.25
CA THR A 503 8.04 21.71 34.12
C THR A 503 7.42 23.03 34.51
N PRO A 504 7.41 24.06 33.63
CA PRO A 504 6.69 25.30 33.91
C PRO A 504 5.19 25.05 34.08
N MET A 505 4.60 25.65 35.12
CA MET A 505 3.14 25.67 35.27
C MET A 505 2.54 26.51 34.14
N GLY A 506 1.76 25.92 33.26
CA GLY A 506 0.99 26.60 32.24
C GLY A 506 -0.13 27.51 32.82
N THR A 507 -0.74 28.32 31.99
CA THR A 507 -1.82 29.23 32.37
C THR A 507 -3.17 28.54 32.60
N GLY A 508 -3.31 27.26 32.28
CA GLY A 508 -4.51 26.44 32.51
C GLY A 508 -4.20 25.22 33.36
N LEU A 509 -4.97 24.97 34.39
CA LEU A 509 -4.77 23.89 35.35
C LEU A 509 -5.08 22.48 34.76
N TYR A 510 -5.94 22.42 33.73
CA TYR A 510 -6.33 21.15 33.08
C TYR A 510 -5.51 20.84 31.85
N ASP A 511 -4.92 21.90 31.32
CA ASP A 511 -4.25 21.86 30.06
C ASP A 511 -3.12 22.87 30.12
N SER A 512 -1.91 22.50 29.78
CA SER A 512 -0.72 23.33 29.88
C SER A 512 -0.76 24.58 28.96
N GLY A 513 -1.95 25.03 28.62
CA GLY A 513 -2.19 26.19 27.75
C GLY A 513 -2.03 25.83 26.27
N VAL A 514 -1.86 26.86 25.43
CA VAL A 514 -1.67 26.70 23.99
C VAL A 514 -0.31 26.05 23.74
N LEU A 515 -0.31 24.94 23.00
CA LEU A 515 0.91 24.23 22.62
C LEU A 515 1.60 25.00 21.49
N THR A 516 2.85 25.42 21.74
CA THR A 516 3.64 26.20 20.80
C THR A 516 5.03 25.57 20.63
N GLN A 517 5.71 25.90 19.54
CA GLN A 517 7.11 25.51 19.34
C GLN A 517 8.00 26.08 20.46
N VAL A 518 7.76 27.32 20.89
CA VAL A 518 8.47 27.94 22.02
C VAL A 518 8.27 27.15 23.31
N GLY A 519 7.06 26.71 23.59
CA GLY A 519 6.76 25.87 24.76
C GLY A 519 7.41 24.49 24.68
N ALA A 520 7.41 23.88 23.49
CA ALA A 520 8.10 22.61 23.23
C ALA A 520 9.62 22.74 23.44
N ASP A 521 10.23 23.77 22.88
CA ASP A 521 11.68 24.05 23.06
C ASP A 521 12.01 24.33 24.53
N ALA A 522 11.15 25.02 25.28
CA ALA A 522 11.30 25.23 26.71
C ALA A 522 11.26 23.92 27.50
N GLY A 523 10.34 23.00 27.16
CA GLY A 523 10.29 21.67 27.76
C GLY A 523 11.51 20.82 27.44
N ILE A 524 11.99 20.87 26.20
CA ILE A 524 13.24 20.19 25.78
C ILE A 524 14.44 20.76 26.53
N ALA A 525 14.49 22.08 26.76
CA ALA A 525 15.60 22.74 27.49
C ALA A 525 15.71 22.28 28.96
N THR A 526 14.70 21.66 29.54
CA THR A 526 14.75 21.09 30.90
C THR A 526 15.48 19.74 30.97
N LEU A 527 15.74 19.10 29.83
CA LEU A 527 16.44 17.82 29.80
C LEU A 527 17.91 17.95 30.27
N ALA A 528 18.44 16.92 30.89
CA ALA A 528 19.85 16.86 31.27
C ALA A 528 20.80 17.04 30.08
N ASN A 529 20.34 16.60 28.88
CA ASN A 529 21.05 16.82 27.61
C ASN A 529 20.04 17.37 26.58
N PRO A 530 19.77 18.68 26.56
CA PRO A 530 18.75 19.31 25.73
C PRO A 530 19.12 19.46 24.26
N GLY A 531 20.39 19.27 23.89
CA GLY A 531 20.87 19.39 22.52
C GLY A 531 20.43 18.24 21.62
N ALA A 532 20.68 18.39 20.32
CA ALA A 532 20.54 17.32 19.36
C ALA A 532 21.44 16.13 19.74
N GLN A 533 20.88 14.94 19.71
CA GLN A 533 21.60 13.70 20.01
C GLN A 533 21.98 13.04 18.68
N PHE A 534 23.21 13.29 18.24
CA PHE A 534 23.70 12.70 17.01
C PHE A 534 23.85 11.19 17.14
N SER A 535 23.26 10.47 16.21
CA SER A 535 23.54 9.04 15.99
C SER A 535 23.52 8.75 14.49
N GLU A 536 24.35 7.80 14.09
CA GLU A 536 24.42 7.31 12.73
C GLU A 536 24.46 5.78 12.77
N ALA A 537 23.67 5.14 11.93
CA ALA A 537 23.65 3.70 11.75
C ALA A 537 23.70 3.38 10.26
N GLU A 538 24.57 2.45 9.90
CA GLU A 538 24.72 1.97 8.53
C GLU A 538 24.55 0.45 8.50
N GLN A 539 23.83 -0.05 7.53
CA GLN A 539 23.63 -1.48 7.29
C GLN A 539 23.84 -1.79 5.81
N GLU A 540 24.60 -2.82 5.53
CA GLU A 540 24.78 -3.38 4.18
C GLU A 540 24.33 -4.84 4.17
N VAL A 541 23.63 -5.23 3.09
CA VAL A 541 23.15 -6.60 2.87
C VAL A 541 23.55 -7.03 1.47
N PHE A 542 24.34 -8.09 1.37
CA PHE A 542 24.66 -8.77 0.12
C PHE A 542 23.84 -10.05 0.05
N SER A 543 23.12 -10.24 -1.06
CA SER A 543 22.20 -11.35 -1.17
C SER A 543 22.34 -12.06 -2.52
N ALA A 544 22.06 -13.35 -2.50
CA ALA A 544 21.88 -14.16 -3.70
C ALA A 544 20.62 -15.02 -3.54
N TYR A 545 19.83 -15.14 -4.60
CA TYR A 545 18.62 -15.95 -4.57
C TYR A 545 18.35 -16.64 -5.90
N ALA A 546 17.64 -17.76 -5.81
CA ALA A 546 17.08 -18.46 -6.94
C ALA A 546 15.67 -18.95 -6.61
N SER A 547 14.76 -18.87 -7.58
CA SER A 547 13.41 -19.39 -7.48
C SER A 547 13.01 -20.02 -8.80
N ASN A 548 12.62 -21.30 -8.77
CA ASN A 548 12.16 -22.05 -9.94
C ASN A 548 10.75 -22.58 -9.75
N VAL A 549 9.91 -22.39 -10.76
CA VAL A 549 8.60 -23.04 -10.89
C VAL A 549 8.67 -24.00 -12.06
N ILE A 550 8.52 -25.30 -11.77
CA ILE A 550 8.54 -26.36 -12.75
C ILE A 550 7.13 -26.95 -12.92
N ASN A 551 6.62 -27.00 -14.15
CA ASN A 551 5.41 -27.72 -14.49
C ASN A 551 5.77 -29.20 -14.71
N LEU A 552 5.53 -30.02 -13.70
CA LEU A 552 5.75 -31.50 -13.75
C LEU A 552 4.76 -32.16 -14.70
N LEU A 553 3.51 -31.68 -14.67
CA LEU A 553 2.40 -32.01 -15.57
C LEU A 553 1.72 -30.70 -15.94
N PRO A 554 0.88 -30.62 -16.96
CA PRO A 554 0.07 -29.42 -17.24
C PRO A 554 -0.73 -28.94 -16.03
N GLU A 555 -1.25 -29.89 -15.22
CA GLU A 555 -2.08 -29.61 -14.04
C GLU A 555 -1.29 -29.49 -12.74
N LEU A 556 -0.01 -29.89 -12.72
CA LEU A 556 0.80 -29.96 -11.50
C LEU A 556 2.10 -29.19 -11.64
N SER A 557 2.29 -28.19 -10.82
CA SER A 557 3.55 -27.45 -10.72
C SER A 557 4.12 -27.46 -9.32
N ALA A 558 5.43 -27.40 -9.22
CA ALA A 558 6.19 -27.28 -7.97
C ALA A 558 7.08 -26.05 -8.01
N MET A 559 7.21 -25.37 -6.88
CA MET A 559 8.12 -24.26 -6.67
C MET A 559 9.19 -24.65 -5.65
N ALA A 560 10.43 -24.28 -5.94
CA ALA A 560 11.53 -24.34 -4.99
C ALA A 560 12.36 -23.07 -5.08
N SER A 561 12.62 -22.44 -3.94
CA SER A 561 13.32 -21.17 -3.85
C SER A 561 14.23 -21.13 -2.65
N LEU A 562 15.35 -20.44 -2.77
CA LEU A 562 16.30 -20.21 -1.71
C LEU A 562 16.91 -18.81 -1.85
N ARG A 563 17.06 -18.12 -0.74
CA ARG A 563 17.84 -16.88 -0.61
C ARG A 563 18.86 -17.03 0.52
N VAL A 564 20.00 -16.44 0.32
CA VAL A 564 21.02 -16.22 1.34
C VAL A 564 21.30 -14.74 1.44
N ASP A 565 21.29 -14.20 2.66
CA ASP A 565 21.64 -12.82 2.98
C ASP A 565 22.86 -12.77 3.88
N ARG A 566 23.81 -11.93 3.54
CA ARG A 566 24.96 -11.58 4.36
C ARG A 566 24.81 -10.15 4.83
N PHE A 567 24.47 -9.98 6.09
CA PHE A 567 24.38 -8.68 6.77
C PHE A 567 25.77 -8.24 7.24
N SER A 568 26.06 -6.97 7.06
CA SER A 568 27.20 -6.29 7.61
C SER A 568 26.75 -4.98 8.26
N ASN A 569 27.10 -4.76 9.50
CA ASN A 569 26.84 -3.55 10.25
C ASN A 569 28.09 -3.24 11.12
N ASP A 570 28.20 -2.03 11.65
CA ASP A 570 29.28 -1.62 12.51
C ASP A 570 29.44 -2.57 13.71
N GLY A 571 30.42 -3.48 13.61
CA GLY A 571 30.80 -4.38 14.68
C GLY A 571 30.30 -5.82 14.61
N TYR A 572 29.37 -6.18 13.69
CA TYR A 572 28.96 -7.58 13.53
C TYR A 572 28.53 -7.95 12.11
N ASN A 573 28.62 -9.24 11.81
CA ASN A 573 28.18 -9.84 10.56
C ASN A 573 27.30 -11.05 10.84
N GLN A 574 26.21 -11.18 10.09
CA GLN A 574 25.27 -12.29 10.23
C GLN A 574 24.92 -12.86 8.86
N THR A 575 24.72 -14.17 8.77
CA THR A 575 24.27 -14.84 7.53
C THR A 575 23.00 -15.61 7.82
N ALA A 576 21.99 -15.44 6.99
CA ALA A 576 20.73 -16.13 7.13
C ALA A 576 20.27 -16.74 5.79
N PHE A 577 19.44 -17.77 5.89
CA PHE A 577 18.88 -18.50 4.77
C PHE A 577 17.37 -18.46 4.84
N SER A 578 16.71 -18.25 3.70
CA SER A 578 15.25 -18.25 3.58
C SER A 578 14.80 -19.19 2.47
N PRO A 579 14.49 -20.46 2.78
CA PRO A 579 13.89 -21.40 1.83
C PRO A 579 12.40 -21.16 1.64
N LYS A 580 11.88 -21.51 0.45
CA LYS A 580 10.46 -21.53 0.14
C LYS A 580 10.16 -22.68 -0.80
N PHE A 581 9.09 -23.42 -0.50
CA PHE A 581 8.59 -24.52 -1.31
C PHE A 581 7.10 -24.33 -1.57
N GLY A 582 6.63 -24.76 -2.73
CA GLY A 582 5.23 -24.66 -3.08
C GLY A 582 4.81 -25.77 -4.04
N LEU A 583 3.56 -26.19 -3.92
CA LEU A 583 2.91 -27.13 -4.82
C LEU A 583 1.58 -26.54 -5.27
N VAL A 584 1.29 -26.63 -6.56
CA VAL A 584 0.03 -26.18 -7.14
C VAL A 584 -0.54 -27.28 -8.03
N TYR A 585 -1.75 -27.73 -7.70
CA TYR A 585 -2.51 -28.67 -8.51
C TYR A 585 -3.77 -28.01 -9.08
N GLN A 586 -3.92 -28.02 -10.39
CA GLN A 586 -5.07 -27.45 -11.09
C GLN A 586 -5.99 -28.54 -11.63
N PRO A 587 -6.96 -29.04 -10.84
CA PRO A 587 -7.91 -30.05 -11.33
C PRO A 587 -8.71 -29.55 -12.55
N ILE A 588 -8.84 -28.23 -12.71
CA ILE A 588 -9.39 -27.58 -13.90
C ILE A 588 -8.45 -26.45 -14.27
N LEU A 589 -7.66 -26.66 -15.33
CA LEU A 589 -6.64 -25.73 -15.80
C LEU A 589 -7.17 -24.30 -15.93
N ASN A 590 -6.42 -23.34 -15.38
CA ASN A 590 -6.71 -21.92 -15.35
C ASN A 590 -8.04 -21.53 -14.68
N LYS A 591 -8.73 -22.45 -14.00
CA LYS A 591 -10.03 -22.19 -13.34
C LYS A 591 -10.03 -22.54 -11.85
N VAL A 592 -9.47 -23.67 -11.48
CA VAL A 592 -9.42 -24.14 -10.09
C VAL A 592 -8.00 -24.57 -9.77
N SER A 593 -7.46 -24.02 -8.71
CA SER A 593 -6.12 -24.36 -8.19
C SER A 593 -6.22 -24.71 -6.72
N LEU A 594 -5.62 -25.81 -6.33
CA LEU A 594 -5.32 -26.19 -4.95
C LEU A 594 -3.83 -25.98 -4.75
N PHE A 595 -3.44 -25.33 -3.65
CA PHE A 595 -2.05 -25.06 -3.37
C PHE A 595 -1.67 -25.40 -1.93
N ALA A 596 -0.40 -25.68 -1.74
CA ALA A 596 0.26 -25.74 -0.45
C ALA A 596 1.62 -25.05 -0.56
N ASN A 597 2.04 -24.34 0.48
CA ASN A 597 3.37 -23.77 0.56
C ASN A 597 3.97 -23.88 1.96
N TYR A 598 5.29 -23.90 1.98
CA TYR A 598 6.13 -23.62 3.13
C TYR A 598 6.99 -22.42 2.81
N MET A 599 7.03 -21.44 3.70
CA MET A 599 7.84 -20.22 3.56
C MET A 599 8.59 -19.97 4.87
N ASN A 600 9.85 -19.57 4.74
CA ASN A 600 10.64 -19.07 5.85
C ASN A 600 10.99 -17.61 5.61
N GLY A 601 10.94 -16.84 6.68
CA GLY A 601 11.46 -15.48 6.78
C GLY A 601 12.30 -15.36 8.04
N PHE A 602 13.13 -14.35 8.12
CA PHE A 602 13.97 -14.10 9.29
C PHE A 602 14.09 -12.59 9.53
N SER A 603 14.44 -12.22 10.76
CA SER A 603 14.82 -10.85 11.11
C SER A 603 16.22 -10.83 11.70
N ASN A 604 17.03 -9.90 11.22
CA ASN A 604 18.36 -9.70 11.73
C ASN A 604 18.30 -9.03 13.11
N VAL A 605 18.95 -9.61 14.11
CA VAL A 605 18.96 -9.09 15.49
C VAL A 605 20.33 -8.50 15.79
N ALA A 606 20.34 -7.21 16.15
CA ALA A 606 21.57 -6.54 16.55
C ALA A 606 22.16 -7.16 17.83
N PRO A 607 23.51 -7.12 18.01
CA PRO A 607 24.13 -7.49 19.28
C PRO A 607 23.56 -6.68 20.44
N VAL A 608 23.32 -7.36 21.56
CA VAL A 608 22.74 -6.75 22.77
C VAL A 608 23.83 -6.55 23.82
N THR A 609 23.62 -5.57 24.69
CA THR A 609 24.49 -5.37 25.86
C THR A 609 23.83 -6.05 27.05
N GLU A 610 24.56 -6.92 27.73
CA GLU A 610 24.18 -7.56 28.99
C GLU A 610 24.90 -6.85 30.14
N LEU A 611 24.29 -6.81 31.32
CA LEU A 611 24.86 -6.19 32.52
C LEU A 611 24.95 -7.22 33.64
N SER A 612 26.17 -7.42 34.20
CA SER A 612 26.41 -8.29 35.33
C SER A 612 27.35 -7.61 36.34
N ASN A 613 26.83 -7.31 37.52
CA ASN A 613 27.58 -6.65 38.62
C ASN A 613 28.29 -5.35 38.15
N GLY A 614 27.63 -4.54 37.33
CA GLY A 614 28.16 -3.30 36.78
C GLY A 614 29.10 -3.46 35.57
N ASN A 615 29.40 -4.69 35.16
CA ASN A 615 30.20 -4.98 33.96
C ASN A 615 29.28 -5.18 32.76
N GLN A 616 29.57 -4.47 31.68
CA GLN A 616 28.86 -4.62 30.40
C GLN A 616 29.55 -5.64 29.51
N ALA A 617 28.77 -6.54 28.90
CA ALA A 617 29.25 -7.48 27.88
C ALA A 617 28.36 -7.38 26.65
N VAL A 618 28.94 -7.36 25.45
CA VAL A 618 28.19 -7.38 24.19
C VAL A 618 28.03 -8.84 23.76
N ARG A 619 26.80 -9.26 23.54
CA ARG A 619 26.42 -10.60 23.06
C ARG A 619 25.82 -10.52 21.67
N ALA A 620 26.37 -11.29 20.73
CA ALA A 620 25.75 -11.52 19.43
C ALA A 620 24.59 -12.51 19.56
N LEU A 621 23.47 -12.19 18.93
CA LEU A 621 22.27 -13.03 18.88
C LEU A 621 22.13 -13.68 17.50
N ASN A 622 21.36 -14.76 17.40
CA ASN A 622 20.97 -15.35 16.12
C ASN A 622 19.86 -14.52 15.45
N PRO A 623 19.63 -14.65 14.12
CA PRO A 623 18.42 -14.12 13.51
C PRO A 623 17.17 -14.78 14.09
N GLU A 624 16.13 -14.02 14.35
CA GLU A 624 14.79 -14.58 14.59
C GLU A 624 14.32 -15.28 13.32
N GLN A 625 13.61 -16.41 13.45
CA GLN A 625 13.10 -17.20 12.35
C GLN A 625 11.57 -17.24 12.36
N ALA A 626 10.95 -17.13 11.19
CA ALA A 626 9.51 -17.28 11.03
C ALA A 626 9.23 -18.35 9.99
N ASP A 627 8.58 -19.42 10.39
CA ASP A 627 8.17 -20.52 9.53
C ASP A 627 6.66 -20.46 9.30
N GLN A 628 6.23 -20.56 8.04
CA GLN A 628 4.81 -20.62 7.68
C GLN A 628 4.51 -21.87 6.88
N PHE A 629 3.41 -22.52 7.24
CA PHE A 629 2.72 -23.47 6.39
C PHE A 629 1.37 -22.90 5.96
N GLU A 630 1.05 -22.97 4.67
CA GLU A 630 -0.20 -22.45 4.12
C GLU A 630 -0.79 -23.40 3.08
N VAL A 631 -2.11 -23.61 3.14
CA VAL A 631 -2.88 -24.37 2.15
C VAL A 631 -4.09 -23.59 1.72
N GLY A 632 -4.54 -23.77 0.49
CA GLY A 632 -5.72 -23.06 0.02
C GLY A 632 -6.16 -23.43 -1.39
N THR A 633 -7.15 -22.69 -1.85
CA THR A 633 -7.69 -22.78 -3.20
C THR A 633 -7.80 -21.41 -3.84
N LYS A 634 -7.52 -21.35 -5.14
CA LYS A 634 -7.77 -20.17 -5.97
C LYS A 634 -8.71 -20.55 -7.09
N LEU A 635 -9.69 -19.70 -7.35
CA LEU A 635 -10.74 -19.88 -8.31
C LEU A 635 -10.73 -18.74 -9.33
N ASN A 636 -10.86 -19.08 -10.61
CA ASN A 636 -11.09 -18.12 -11.69
C ASN A 636 -12.21 -18.67 -12.59
N LEU A 637 -13.44 -18.26 -12.30
CA LEU A 637 -14.65 -18.90 -12.85
C LEU A 637 -15.46 -17.94 -13.70
N PHE A 638 -16.39 -18.51 -14.50
CA PHE A 638 -17.36 -17.76 -15.30
C PHE A 638 -16.72 -16.79 -16.30
N HIS A 639 -15.64 -17.22 -16.97
CA HIS A 639 -14.86 -16.40 -17.92
C HIS A 639 -14.31 -15.13 -17.24
N ASP A 640 -13.57 -15.33 -16.14
CA ASP A 640 -12.93 -14.29 -15.34
C ASP A 640 -13.87 -13.32 -14.59
N LYS A 641 -15.19 -13.62 -14.58
CA LYS A 641 -16.17 -12.82 -13.81
C LYS A 641 -16.09 -13.02 -12.31
N LEU A 642 -15.48 -14.10 -11.86
CA LEU A 642 -15.28 -14.43 -10.45
C LEU A 642 -13.84 -14.88 -10.22
N SER A 643 -13.12 -14.12 -9.42
CA SER A 643 -11.83 -14.49 -8.83
C SER A 643 -12.02 -14.65 -7.33
N ALA A 644 -11.59 -15.78 -6.75
CA ALA A 644 -11.68 -16.00 -5.31
C ALA A 644 -10.48 -16.77 -4.80
N THR A 645 -10.07 -16.45 -3.58
CA THR A 645 -9.00 -17.17 -2.84
C THR A 645 -9.50 -17.48 -1.45
N LEU A 646 -9.28 -18.72 -1.00
CA LEU A 646 -9.49 -19.16 0.37
C LEU A 646 -8.22 -19.86 0.84
N SER A 647 -7.67 -19.44 1.98
CA SER A 647 -6.47 -20.05 2.56
C SER A 647 -6.55 -20.19 4.08
N TYR A 648 -5.85 -21.19 4.58
CA TYR A 648 -5.50 -21.37 5.98
C TYR A 648 -3.98 -21.28 6.12
N TYR A 649 -3.51 -20.57 7.13
CA TYR A 649 -2.09 -20.41 7.44
C TYR A 649 -1.79 -20.72 8.91
N ASP A 650 -0.56 -21.15 9.16
CA ASP A 650 0.04 -21.35 10.48
C ASP A 650 1.47 -20.80 10.43
N ILE A 651 1.74 -19.78 11.25
CA ILE A 651 3.03 -19.09 11.35
C ILE A 651 3.56 -19.30 12.76
N THR A 652 4.82 -19.74 12.87
CA THR A 652 5.56 -19.80 14.13
C THR A 652 6.83 -18.97 14.02
N VAL A 653 7.02 -18.03 14.93
CA VAL A 653 8.26 -17.25 15.07
C VAL A 653 9.03 -17.77 16.26
N THR A 654 10.28 -18.10 16.06
CA THR A 654 11.20 -18.63 17.08
C THR A 654 12.47 -17.79 17.22
N ASP A 655 13.30 -18.07 18.20
CA ASP A 655 14.53 -17.34 18.51
C ASP A 655 14.29 -15.86 18.84
N VAL A 656 13.10 -15.51 19.33
CA VAL A 656 12.77 -14.13 19.71
C VAL A 656 13.61 -13.74 20.92
N ALA A 657 14.38 -12.66 20.76
CA ALA A 657 15.27 -12.16 21.81
C ALA A 657 14.48 -11.55 22.96
N GLN A 658 14.82 -11.93 24.18
CA GLN A 658 14.15 -11.48 25.38
C GLN A 658 15.13 -11.04 26.44
N ARG A 659 14.88 -9.86 27.01
CA ARG A 659 15.65 -9.35 28.14
C ARG A 659 15.07 -9.92 29.45
N ILE A 660 15.94 -10.51 30.26
CA ILE A 660 15.61 -11.02 31.60
C ILE A 660 16.31 -10.12 32.62
N ASP A 661 15.55 -9.34 33.35
CA ASP A 661 16.03 -8.51 34.45
C ASP A 661 16.04 -9.35 35.75
N THR A 662 17.21 -9.56 36.33
CA THR A 662 17.34 -10.26 37.62
C THR A 662 17.31 -9.27 38.80
N ASP A 663 17.83 -8.07 38.61
CA ASP A 663 17.72 -6.92 39.51
C ASP A 663 18.11 -5.62 38.79
N ALA A 664 18.08 -4.48 39.47
CA ALA A 664 18.33 -3.16 38.88
C ALA A 664 19.74 -3.02 38.21
N ASN A 665 20.69 -3.90 38.55
CA ASN A 665 22.07 -3.85 38.06
C ASN A 665 22.48 -5.09 37.27
N ASN A 666 21.56 -6.02 37.04
CA ASN A 666 21.84 -7.27 36.35
C ASN A 666 20.72 -7.65 35.40
N TYR A 667 21.07 -7.82 34.13
CA TYR A 667 20.17 -8.36 33.09
C TYR A 667 20.97 -9.11 32.03
N PHE A 668 20.32 -10.08 31.44
CA PHE A 668 20.84 -10.86 30.31
C PHE A 668 19.74 -11.12 29.29
N TYR A 669 20.08 -11.65 28.13
CA TYR A 669 19.12 -11.98 27.07
C TYR A 669 19.04 -13.49 26.87
N THR A 670 17.83 -13.99 26.64
CA THR A 670 17.54 -15.31 26.10
C THR A 670 17.05 -15.20 24.67
N GLN A 671 17.06 -16.30 23.92
CA GLN A 671 16.47 -16.40 22.58
C GLN A 671 15.58 -17.66 22.52
N ASP A 672 14.68 -17.78 23.47
CA ASP A 672 13.71 -18.87 23.62
C ASP A 672 12.27 -18.38 23.42
N GLY A 673 12.05 -17.11 23.04
CA GLY A 673 10.73 -16.59 22.80
C GLY A 673 10.08 -17.22 21.57
N GLU A 674 8.79 -17.57 21.69
CA GLU A 674 7.99 -18.12 20.61
C GLU A 674 6.66 -17.38 20.48
N HIS A 675 6.31 -17.01 19.23
CA HIS A 675 5.04 -16.38 18.88
C HIS A 675 4.35 -17.19 17.78
N THR A 676 3.10 -17.59 18.01
CA THR A 676 2.30 -18.29 16.99
C THR A 676 1.19 -17.42 16.45
N SER A 677 0.85 -17.60 15.17
CA SER A 677 -0.24 -16.93 14.50
C SER A 677 -0.90 -17.85 13.48
N LYS A 678 -2.18 -18.16 13.69
CA LYS A 678 -2.98 -19.07 12.86
C LYS A 678 -4.24 -18.37 12.37
N GLY A 679 -4.73 -18.77 11.20
CA GLY A 679 -5.95 -18.17 10.74
C GLY A 679 -6.37 -18.60 9.35
N PHE A 680 -7.51 -18.07 8.93
CA PHE A 680 -7.98 -18.25 7.57
C PHE A 680 -8.39 -16.91 6.93
N GLU A 681 -8.23 -16.83 5.63
CA GLU A 681 -8.56 -15.66 4.83
C GLU A 681 -9.39 -16.06 3.61
N ALA A 682 -10.40 -15.27 3.31
CA ALA A 682 -11.21 -15.39 2.11
C ALA A 682 -11.24 -14.04 1.35
N SER A 683 -11.04 -14.09 0.05
CA SER A 683 -11.11 -12.92 -0.84
C SER A 683 -11.96 -13.26 -2.06
N ILE A 684 -12.87 -12.37 -2.43
CA ILE A 684 -13.73 -12.51 -3.60
C ILE A 684 -13.70 -11.19 -4.37
N ILE A 685 -13.44 -11.27 -5.67
CA ILE A 685 -13.58 -10.17 -6.61
C ILE A 685 -14.48 -10.67 -7.76
N ALA A 686 -15.63 -10.03 -7.95
CA ALA A 686 -16.63 -10.52 -8.88
C ALA A 686 -17.26 -9.42 -9.75
N SER A 687 -17.57 -9.76 -10.99
CA SER A 687 -18.38 -8.95 -11.92
C SER A 687 -19.50 -9.83 -12.52
N PRO A 688 -20.50 -10.24 -11.73
CA PRO A 688 -21.47 -11.27 -12.12
C PRO A 688 -22.35 -10.85 -13.30
N ILE A 689 -22.69 -9.58 -13.38
CA ILE A 689 -23.41 -8.96 -14.48
C ILE A 689 -22.69 -7.70 -14.95
N GLU A 690 -22.96 -7.26 -16.16
CA GLU A 690 -22.37 -6.04 -16.70
C GLU A 690 -22.72 -4.83 -15.82
N GLY A 691 -21.72 -4.01 -15.54
CA GLY A 691 -21.84 -2.84 -14.66
C GLY A 691 -21.71 -3.12 -13.16
N LEU A 692 -21.91 -4.34 -12.68
CA LEU A 692 -21.79 -4.69 -11.26
C LEU A 692 -20.39 -5.25 -10.95
N ASN A 693 -19.71 -4.61 -10.01
CA ASN A 693 -18.39 -5.05 -9.49
C ASN A 693 -18.45 -5.17 -7.98
N ILE A 694 -17.91 -6.26 -7.44
CA ILE A 694 -17.93 -6.58 -6.02
C ILE A 694 -16.52 -6.96 -5.58
N VAL A 695 -16.08 -6.40 -4.46
CA VAL A 695 -14.90 -6.85 -3.71
C VAL A 695 -15.37 -7.18 -2.30
N ALA A 696 -15.07 -8.38 -1.84
CA ALA A 696 -15.39 -8.82 -0.48
C ALA A 696 -14.23 -9.60 0.11
N GLY A 697 -14.01 -9.44 1.40
CA GLY A 697 -12.98 -10.16 2.13
C GLY A 697 -13.41 -10.44 3.56
N TYR A 698 -12.89 -11.54 4.09
CA TYR A 698 -13.01 -11.90 5.49
C TYR A 698 -11.71 -12.54 5.96
N SER A 699 -11.34 -12.26 7.20
CA SER A 699 -10.21 -12.92 7.87
C SER A 699 -10.50 -13.20 9.32
N TYR A 700 -10.00 -14.32 9.77
CA TYR A 700 -9.88 -14.69 11.18
C TYR A 700 -8.41 -14.91 11.49
N ASN A 701 -7.91 -14.29 12.56
CA ASN A 701 -6.54 -14.44 13.04
C ASN A 701 -6.53 -14.74 14.53
N ASP A 702 -5.89 -15.83 14.93
CA ASP A 702 -5.58 -16.19 16.29
C ASP A 702 -4.07 -16.17 16.49
N SER A 703 -3.60 -15.30 17.39
CA SER A 703 -2.19 -15.08 17.68
C SER A 703 -1.94 -15.10 19.17
N GLU A 704 -0.83 -15.72 19.59
CA GLU A 704 -0.46 -15.88 20.98
C GLU A 704 1.07 -15.85 21.16
N LEU A 705 1.54 -15.23 22.25
CA LEU A 705 2.91 -15.40 22.71
C LEU A 705 2.96 -16.67 23.56
N VAL A 706 3.66 -17.69 23.08
CA VAL A 706 3.72 -19.04 23.69
C VAL A 706 4.84 -19.13 24.73
N GLU A 707 6.00 -18.62 24.38
CA GLU A 707 7.19 -18.56 25.25
C GLU A 707 7.74 -17.15 25.27
N GLY A 708 8.19 -16.70 26.47
CA GLY A 708 8.77 -15.39 26.56
C GLY A 708 8.56 -14.65 27.87
N ASP A 709 8.45 -13.31 27.81
CA ASP A 709 8.18 -12.48 28.96
C ASP A 709 6.86 -12.91 29.63
N ALA A 710 6.94 -13.30 30.91
CA ALA A 710 5.82 -13.78 31.70
C ALA A 710 4.61 -12.80 31.73
N SER A 711 4.84 -11.52 31.45
CA SER A 711 3.74 -10.54 31.37
C SER A 711 2.85 -10.73 30.15
N PHE A 712 3.33 -11.44 29.11
CA PHE A 712 2.65 -11.59 27.80
C PHE A 712 2.34 -13.03 27.43
N ILE A 713 2.91 -14.03 28.11
CA ILE A 713 2.66 -15.47 27.82
C ILE A 713 1.17 -15.78 27.95
N GLY A 714 0.59 -16.43 26.92
CA GLY A 714 -0.81 -16.77 26.85
C GLY A 714 -1.72 -15.63 26.40
N PHE A 715 -1.15 -14.44 26.11
CA PHE A 715 -1.92 -13.30 25.63
C PHE A 715 -1.75 -13.09 24.12
N ARG A 716 -2.82 -12.59 23.51
CA ARG A 716 -2.78 -12.08 22.13
C ARG A 716 -1.87 -10.85 22.08
N PRO A 717 -0.86 -10.78 21.18
CA PRO A 717 -0.02 -9.61 21.04
C PRO A 717 -0.84 -8.36 20.68
N GLU A 718 -0.51 -7.23 21.29
CA GLU A 718 -1.18 -5.95 21.06
C GLU A 718 -1.07 -5.47 19.60
N SER A 719 0.00 -5.89 18.88
CA SER A 719 0.22 -5.61 17.45
C SER A 719 -0.62 -6.49 16.51
N ALA A 720 -1.26 -7.54 17.02
CA ALA A 720 -2.04 -8.46 16.21
C ALA A 720 -3.34 -7.85 15.67
N GLY A 721 -3.82 -6.76 16.27
CA GLY A 721 -5.06 -6.10 15.87
C GLY A 721 -6.32 -6.93 16.16
N PRO A 722 -7.46 -6.57 15.56
CA PRO A 722 -8.72 -7.30 15.74
C PRO A 722 -8.63 -8.74 15.22
N MET A 723 -9.32 -9.67 15.92
CA MET A 723 -9.34 -11.09 15.55
C MET A 723 -10.12 -11.36 14.27
N ASN A 724 -11.24 -10.65 14.08
CA ASN A 724 -12.11 -10.79 12.90
C ASN A 724 -12.16 -9.48 12.13
N LEU A 725 -11.90 -9.55 10.84
CA LEU A 725 -12.01 -8.41 9.92
C LEU A 725 -12.86 -8.81 8.72
N ALA A 726 -13.74 -7.90 8.28
CA ALA A 726 -14.48 -8.06 7.04
C ALA A 726 -14.52 -6.75 6.26
N ASN A 727 -14.45 -6.86 4.94
CA ASN A 727 -14.63 -5.73 4.03
C ASN A 727 -15.58 -6.12 2.88
N LEU A 728 -16.36 -5.14 2.43
CA LEU A 728 -17.24 -5.27 1.28
C LEU A 728 -17.29 -3.95 0.53
N TRP A 729 -17.18 -3.99 -0.78
CA TRP A 729 -17.52 -2.90 -1.68
C TRP A 729 -18.24 -3.44 -2.90
N ALA A 730 -19.40 -2.89 -3.22
CA ALA A 730 -20.14 -3.18 -4.43
C ALA A 730 -20.40 -1.87 -5.17
N SER A 731 -20.11 -1.83 -6.47
CA SER A 731 -20.43 -0.68 -7.33
C SER A 731 -21.18 -1.16 -8.57
N TYR A 732 -22.21 -0.41 -8.93
CA TYR A 732 -23.01 -0.66 -10.12
C TYR A 732 -23.03 0.58 -11.01
N ARG A 733 -22.66 0.42 -12.30
CA ARG A 733 -22.82 1.43 -13.33
C ARG A 733 -23.90 1.00 -14.29
N PHE A 734 -24.89 1.84 -14.52
CA PHE A 734 -25.90 1.61 -15.55
C PHE A 734 -25.27 1.68 -16.93
N THR A 735 -25.38 0.60 -17.70
CA THR A 735 -24.73 0.45 -19.01
C THR A 735 -25.66 0.80 -20.18
N GLN A 736 -26.94 1.02 -19.91
CA GLN A 736 -27.98 1.30 -20.92
C GLN A 736 -29.11 2.17 -20.35
N GLY A 737 -29.89 2.81 -21.25
CA GLY A 737 -31.08 3.57 -20.90
C GLY A 737 -30.81 4.99 -20.41
N THR A 738 -31.83 5.63 -19.82
CA THR A 738 -31.77 7.03 -19.39
C THR A 738 -30.76 7.31 -18.25
N LEU A 739 -30.37 6.28 -17.54
CA LEU A 739 -29.36 6.34 -16.46
C LEU A 739 -27.99 5.86 -16.91
N GLU A 740 -27.77 5.65 -18.22
CA GLU A 740 -26.47 5.25 -18.74
C GLU A 740 -25.35 6.15 -18.20
N ASN A 741 -24.22 5.53 -17.82
CA ASN A 741 -23.06 6.16 -17.17
C ASN A 741 -23.26 6.65 -15.72
N PHE A 742 -24.48 6.67 -15.18
CA PHE A 742 -24.65 6.79 -13.74
C PHE A 742 -24.22 5.52 -13.01
N GLY A 743 -23.70 5.69 -11.82
CA GLY A 743 -23.34 4.56 -10.96
C GLY A 743 -23.49 4.88 -9.48
N LEU A 744 -23.64 3.82 -8.72
CA LEU A 744 -23.73 3.85 -7.26
C LEU A 744 -22.72 2.86 -6.69
N GLY A 745 -22.07 3.24 -5.61
CA GLY A 745 -21.21 2.37 -4.82
C GLY A 745 -21.68 2.33 -3.37
N PHE A 746 -21.61 1.16 -2.76
CA PHE A 746 -21.91 0.97 -1.35
C PHE A 746 -21.01 -0.12 -0.78
N GLY A 747 -20.56 0.08 0.45
CA GLY A 747 -19.76 -0.91 1.13
C GLY A 747 -19.45 -0.53 2.57
N GLY A 748 -18.56 -1.30 3.19
CA GLY A 748 -18.17 -1.05 4.57
C GLY A 748 -17.09 -1.99 5.06
N ASN A 749 -16.68 -1.75 6.30
CA ASN A 749 -15.66 -2.51 6.99
C ASN A 749 -16.15 -2.84 8.40
N TYR A 750 -15.92 -4.08 8.82
CA TYR A 750 -16.15 -4.58 10.17
C TYR A 750 -14.81 -4.98 10.79
N ALA A 751 -14.65 -4.64 12.04
CA ALA A 751 -13.58 -5.17 12.90
C ALA A 751 -14.18 -5.56 14.26
N SER A 752 -13.79 -6.73 14.77
CA SER A 752 -14.15 -7.15 16.13
C SER A 752 -13.41 -6.32 17.18
N GLU A 753 -13.77 -6.49 18.44
CA GLU A 753 -13.04 -5.93 19.59
C GLU A 753 -11.52 -6.09 19.39
N ASN A 754 -10.75 -5.06 19.75
CA ASN A 754 -9.30 -5.08 19.72
C ASN A 754 -8.71 -4.76 21.10
N LYS A 755 -7.92 -5.69 21.63
CA LYS A 755 -7.20 -5.54 22.89
C LYS A 755 -5.90 -4.77 22.65
N ILE A 756 -5.95 -3.45 22.74
CA ILE A 756 -4.81 -2.56 22.46
C ILE A 756 -3.74 -2.57 23.56
N PHE A 757 -4.11 -2.99 24.76
CA PHE A 757 -3.24 -3.31 25.88
C PHE A 757 -3.68 -4.67 26.40
N ASN A 758 -2.78 -5.66 26.48
CA ASN A 758 -3.17 -7.03 26.80
C ASN A 758 -2.00 -7.81 27.42
N ARG A 759 -1.95 -7.80 28.74
CA ARG A 759 -0.87 -8.41 29.54
C ARG A 759 -1.31 -8.74 30.95
N SER A 760 -0.44 -9.34 31.75
CA SER A 760 -0.75 -9.83 33.10
C SER A 760 -1.28 -8.76 34.07
N ASN A 761 -0.93 -7.48 33.88
CA ASN A 761 -1.39 -6.36 34.71
C ASN A 761 -2.68 -5.69 34.23
N GLY A 762 -3.34 -6.25 33.21
CA GLY A 762 -4.66 -5.81 32.74
C GLY A 762 -4.87 -5.92 31.23
N THR A 763 -6.12 -5.71 30.83
CA THR A 763 -6.52 -5.63 29.42
C THR A 763 -7.34 -4.37 29.19
N PHE A 764 -6.95 -3.56 28.22
CA PHE A 764 -7.77 -2.46 27.70
C PHE A 764 -8.22 -2.81 26.29
N ALA A 765 -9.52 -2.85 26.09
CA ALA A 765 -10.14 -3.18 24.83
C ALA A 765 -10.84 -1.95 24.21
N ILE A 766 -10.76 -1.84 22.91
CA ILE A 766 -11.59 -0.94 22.11
C ILE A 766 -12.67 -1.74 21.40
N ASP A 767 -13.87 -1.16 21.33
CA ASP A 767 -15.07 -1.83 20.87
C ASP A 767 -15.01 -2.22 19.39
N GLU A 768 -15.78 -3.23 19.02
CA GLU A 768 -16.05 -3.57 17.65
C GLU A 768 -16.73 -2.43 16.88
N TYR A 769 -16.46 -2.36 15.61
CA TYR A 769 -17.12 -1.38 14.76
C TYR A 769 -17.54 -1.94 13.40
N THR A 770 -18.61 -1.35 12.86
CA THR A 770 -19.00 -1.48 11.46
C THR A 770 -19.18 -0.08 10.88
N ILE A 771 -18.44 0.23 9.81
CA ILE A 771 -18.48 1.51 9.11
C ILE A 771 -19.00 1.29 7.71
N PHE A 772 -20.03 2.06 7.32
CA PHE A 772 -20.60 2.04 5.98
C PHE A 772 -20.22 3.30 5.21
N ASN A 773 -19.95 3.11 3.90
CA ASN A 773 -19.61 4.17 2.96
C ASN A 773 -20.45 4.03 1.71
N ALA A 774 -20.75 5.16 1.04
CA ALA A 774 -21.48 5.16 -0.21
C ALA A 774 -20.86 6.16 -1.19
N SER A 775 -21.02 5.88 -2.49
CA SER A 775 -20.67 6.82 -3.55
C SER A 775 -21.76 6.85 -4.62
N ALA A 776 -21.89 8.00 -5.30
CA ALA A 776 -22.66 8.14 -6.50
C ALA A 776 -21.79 8.82 -7.55
N PHE A 777 -21.81 8.34 -8.78
CA PHE A 777 -20.97 8.90 -9.82
C PHE A 777 -21.67 8.94 -11.18
N TYR A 778 -21.21 9.87 -12.04
CA TYR A 778 -21.50 9.91 -13.45
C TYR A 778 -20.19 9.82 -14.22
N ASP A 779 -20.01 8.77 -15.02
CA ASP A 779 -18.76 8.44 -15.70
C ASP A 779 -18.93 8.50 -17.21
N ALA A 780 -18.84 9.73 -17.76
CA ALA A 780 -18.84 9.98 -19.19
C ALA A 780 -17.47 9.66 -19.82
N ARG A 781 -17.41 9.69 -21.14
CA ARG A 781 -16.17 9.48 -21.90
C ARG A 781 -15.05 10.45 -21.47
N ASP A 782 -15.38 11.74 -21.44
CA ASP A 782 -14.40 12.82 -21.27
C ASP A 782 -14.33 13.38 -19.84
N PHE A 783 -15.28 12.99 -18.97
CA PHE A 783 -15.25 13.43 -17.57
C PHE A 783 -15.96 12.45 -16.64
N ARG A 784 -15.60 12.54 -15.36
CA ARG A 784 -16.29 11.83 -14.26
C ARG A 784 -16.59 12.82 -13.14
N ILE A 785 -17.80 12.71 -12.58
CA ILE A 785 -18.18 13.39 -11.34
C ILE A 785 -18.45 12.31 -10.30
N THR A 786 -17.94 12.47 -9.10
CA THR A 786 -18.15 11.50 -8.01
C THR A 786 -18.50 12.26 -6.72
N LEU A 787 -19.54 11.80 -6.04
CA LEU A 787 -19.87 12.17 -4.67
C LEU A 787 -19.62 10.95 -3.79
N LYS A 788 -19.00 11.15 -2.64
CA LYS A 788 -18.70 10.08 -1.66
C LYS A 788 -19.11 10.53 -0.26
N LEU A 789 -19.74 9.63 0.47
CA LEU A 789 -20.07 9.78 1.88
C LEU A 789 -19.40 8.66 2.67
N ASP A 790 -18.40 9.00 3.48
CA ASP A 790 -17.73 8.09 4.40
C ASP A 790 -18.41 8.12 5.77
N ASN A 791 -18.37 6.99 6.49
CA ASN A 791 -18.96 6.82 7.82
C ASN A 791 -20.40 7.34 7.88
N ILE A 792 -21.29 6.77 7.09
CA ILE A 792 -22.68 7.22 6.88
C ILE A 792 -23.42 7.38 8.22
N ALA A 793 -23.21 6.44 9.16
CA ALA A 793 -23.84 6.45 10.46
C ALA A 793 -23.25 7.49 11.43
N ASN A 794 -22.15 8.16 11.05
CA ASN A 794 -21.37 9.04 11.94
C ASN A 794 -20.98 8.36 13.24
N LYS A 795 -20.56 7.08 13.17
CA LYS A 795 -20.14 6.31 14.32
C LYS A 795 -18.77 6.79 14.82
N ASP A 796 -18.66 7.05 16.11
CA ASP A 796 -17.38 7.18 16.80
C ASP A 796 -16.74 5.78 16.92
N TYR A 797 -15.50 5.64 16.46
CA TYR A 797 -14.76 4.40 16.53
C TYR A 797 -13.27 4.66 16.63
N TYR A 798 -12.55 3.69 17.16
CA TYR A 798 -11.15 3.82 17.52
C TYR A 798 -10.32 2.69 16.94
N LYS A 799 -9.02 2.94 16.80
CA LYS A 799 -7.98 1.96 16.47
C LYS A 799 -6.81 2.14 17.41
N GLY A 800 -5.89 1.19 17.42
CA GLY A 800 -4.68 1.35 18.22
C GLY A 800 -3.83 0.08 18.33
N TRP A 801 -2.61 0.31 18.79
CA TRP A 801 -1.64 -0.67 19.24
C TRP A 801 -0.91 -0.07 20.44
N SER A 802 -1.24 -0.53 21.67
CA SER A 802 -0.80 0.13 22.91
C SER A 802 -1.18 1.62 22.99
N THR A 803 -2.06 2.09 22.12
CA THR A 803 -2.48 3.49 21.99
C THR A 803 -3.95 3.59 21.67
N ILE A 804 -4.55 4.73 22.00
CA ILE A 804 -5.93 5.07 21.64
C ILE A 804 -5.90 6.09 20.52
N SER A 805 -6.52 5.76 19.38
CA SER A 805 -6.56 6.60 18.18
C SER A 805 -8.00 6.71 17.65
N PRO A 806 -8.74 7.81 17.96
CA PRO A 806 -10.06 8.05 17.39
C PRO A 806 -9.96 8.26 15.88
N GLN A 807 -10.94 7.72 15.13
CA GLN A 807 -10.95 7.67 13.69
C GLN A 807 -11.92 8.70 13.08
N ASN A 808 -11.79 8.98 11.78
CA ASN A 808 -12.56 10.01 11.09
C ASN A 808 -14.07 9.84 11.22
N LEU A 809 -14.76 10.93 11.56
CA LEU A 809 -16.21 11.07 11.56
C LEU A 809 -16.76 11.09 10.12
N ARG A 810 -18.10 11.20 10.01
CA ARG A 810 -18.76 11.31 8.71
C ARG A 810 -18.18 12.45 7.89
N SER A 811 -17.82 12.13 6.64
CA SER A 811 -17.29 13.12 5.71
C SER A 811 -17.92 12.98 4.33
N LEU A 812 -18.21 14.13 3.70
CA LEU A 812 -18.70 14.23 2.34
C LEU A 812 -17.57 14.76 1.45
N SER A 813 -17.36 14.14 0.31
CA SER A 813 -16.40 14.60 -0.71
C SER A 813 -17.04 14.62 -2.08
N ALA A 814 -16.65 15.59 -2.89
CA ALA A 814 -17.05 15.72 -4.30
C ALA A 814 -15.79 15.80 -5.16
N ASN A 815 -15.78 15.09 -6.28
CA ASN A 815 -14.69 15.08 -7.23
C ASN A 815 -15.20 15.36 -8.65
N PHE A 816 -14.42 16.12 -9.40
CA PHE A 816 -14.54 16.26 -10.84
C PHE A 816 -13.23 15.85 -11.49
N THR A 817 -13.29 14.95 -12.46
CA THR A 817 -12.14 14.49 -13.27
C THR A 817 -12.42 14.72 -14.73
N TYR A 818 -11.55 15.45 -15.41
CA TYR A 818 -11.53 15.61 -16.87
C TYR A 818 -10.52 14.62 -17.46
N LYS A 819 -10.92 13.90 -18.51
CA LYS A 819 -10.12 12.88 -19.21
C LYS A 819 -9.84 13.34 -20.65
N PHE A 820 -8.66 13.12 -21.15
CA PHE A 820 -8.24 13.53 -22.50
C PHE A 820 -7.29 12.55 -23.18
#